data_31d3aea1d9f2b38ae10c739c5897a945
#
_entry.id   31d3aea1d9f2b38ae10c739c5897a945
#
_cell.length_a   1.000
_cell.length_b   1.000
_cell.length_c   1.000
_cell.angle_alpha   90.00
_cell.angle_beta   90.00
_cell.angle_gamma   90.00
#
_symmetry.space_group_name_H-M   'P 1'
#
loop_
_entity.id
_entity.type
_entity.pdbx_description
1 polymer ?
#
loop_
_entity_poly.entity_id
_entity_poly.type
_entity_poly.pdbx_seq_one_letter_code
_entity_poly.pdbx_strand_id
1 'polypeptide(L)'
;MVIAFGREICGNLDSAESREWLVTNGIGGYASGTIANLLTRRYHGLLVAALKPPLGRTLMLAKLDETAVYHDRAYPLYTNRWADATIEPHGYNYIESFHLEGTTPVWRFALAEAILEKRIWMQQGANTTYIQYRLHRASQPIALAVKALINYRDYHHTTTVGDWQMSLQTLESGVCVTAFPKSAPLYLLTDAEAEAQFRVSAPLYNWHYGFDLAAEKRRGLDCCEDHLHAATFHMTIAPGSSLTLIASTEKNTELNGGKALEVRRTYEGELLQNWSKVRESPDWIDRLVLAADQFIVSRPLPEEPEGKTIIAGYPWFSDWGRDTMISLPGLTICTGRSEIARSILRTFARYVDRGMLPNRFPDAGDAPEYNSADATLWYFEAIRAYIDATGDDKLLSELWPVLCEIIDWHIQGTRYNIRVDPDDGLIYAGETGVQLTWMDAKIGDWVVTPRIGKPIELSALWYNAIQAMASFARKLGKPHNEYQQLGDRTAAGFPRFWNASTGYCYDVLDGPDGHDSSLRPNQIFAVSLPLDSIPPHSTNSLSAGMRQETRYTPLLTPIQQRGVVDACAQQLLTSVGLRSLSPQHPQYRGAYGGDQLQRDSAYHQGTVWGWLIGPFVLAHLHVYKNPAQASEFLEPMAHHIRASGVGSLAEIFEGDAPHSPRGCTAQAWTVAEVLRAWLAINTVGV
;
A
#
# COMPACT_ATOMS: atom_id res chain seq x y z
N MET A 1 -8.18 3.43 18.96
CA MET A 1 -7.32 4.62 19.09
C MET A 1 -7.81 5.69 18.13
N VAL A 2 -8.24 6.83 18.66
CA VAL A 2 -8.65 7.96 17.81
C VAL A 2 -7.38 8.60 17.26
N ILE A 3 -7.22 8.64 15.91
CA ILE A 3 -6.19 9.44 15.27
C ILE A 3 -6.72 10.87 15.23
N ALA A 4 -6.17 11.73 16.08
CA ALA A 4 -6.57 13.13 16.20
C ALA A 4 -5.36 14.02 16.47
N PHE A 5 -5.39 15.22 15.90
CA PHE A 5 -4.38 16.27 16.07
C PHE A 5 -5.08 17.58 16.42
N GLY A 6 -4.54 18.29 17.39
CA GLY A 6 -4.97 19.63 17.76
C GLY A 6 -4.17 20.71 17.04
N ARG A 7 -4.28 21.94 17.56
CA ARG A 7 -3.63 23.13 16.98
C ARG A 7 -2.11 23.06 16.94
N GLU A 8 -1.49 22.34 17.86
CA GLU A 8 -0.03 22.16 17.92
C GLU A 8 0.54 21.52 16.64
N ILE A 9 -0.26 20.65 15.99
CA ILE A 9 0.08 20.03 14.69
C ILE A 9 -0.58 20.80 13.54
N CYS A 10 -1.88 21.04 13.62
CA CYS A 10 -2.65 21.64 12.51
C CYS A 10 -2.25 23.09 12.23
N GLY A 11 -1.87 23.87 13.25
CA GLY A 11 -1.41 25.25 13.14
C GLY A 11 0.07 25.42 12.83
N ASN A 12 0.84 24.33 12.74
CA ASN A 12 2.22 24.32 12.31
C ASN A 12 2.31 23.72 10.90
N LEU A 13 2.70 24.54 9.92
CA LEU A 13 2.65 24.14 8.52
C LEU A 13 3.54 22.92 8.22
N ASP A 14 4.78 22.88 8.69
CA ASP A 14 5.70 21.77 8.43
C ASP A 14 5.17 20.45 8.99
N SER A 15 4.55 20.52 10.18
CA SER A 15 3.92 19.36 10.81
C SER A 15 2.65 18.91 10.10
N ALA A 16 1.82 19.84 9.63
CA ALA A 16 0.56 19.57 8.97
C ALA A 16 0.75 19.11 7.50
N GLU A 17 1.72 19.68 6.76
CA GLU A 17 2.01 19.30 5.37
C GLU A 17 2.73 17.95 5.26
N SER A 18 3.43 17.51 6.32
CA SER A 18 4.11 16.21 6.35
C SER A 18 3.17 15.03 6.64
N ARG A 19 1.92 15.31 7.00
CA ARG A 19 0.88 14.31 7.32
C ARG A 19 -0.14 14.22 6.20
N GLU A 20 -0.15 13.09 5.52
CA GLU A 20 -0.97 12.84 4.34
C GLU A 20 -2.10 11.87 4.68
N TRP A 21 -3.33 12.25 4.34
CA TRP A 21 -4.50 11.39 4.48
C TRP A 21 -4.84 10.71 3.15
N LEU A 22 -5.52 9.56 3.22
CA LEU A 22 -5.92 8.74 2.07
C LEU A 22 -7.34 8.22 2.26
N VAL A 23 -8.15 8.34 1.21
CA VAL A 23 -9.46 7.67 1.07
C VAL A 23 -9.50 6.96 -0.28
N THR A 24 -10.02 5.74 -0.34
CA THR A 24 -10.09 4.93 -1.56
C THR A 24 -11.50 4.50 -1.87
N ASN A 25 -11.73 4.10 -3.14
CA ASN A 25 -13.05 3.72 -3.64
C ASN A 25 -13.18 2.22 -4.01
N GLY A 26 -12.16 1.39 -3.75
CA GLY A 26 -12.17 -0.04 -4.06
C GLY A 26 -12.12 -0.42 -5.54
N ILE A 27 -11.88 0.55 -6.43
CA ILE A 27 -11.67 0.32 -7.88
C ILE A 27 -10.38 0.94 -8.41
N GLY A 28 -9.47 1.36 -7.51
CA GLY A 28 -8.17 1.95 -7.83
C GLY A 28 -8.14 3.47 -7.80
N GLY A 29 -9.29 4.16 -7.80
CA GLY A 29 -9.38 5.60 -7.57
C GLY A 29 -9.21 5.96 -6.09
N TYR A 30 -8.78 7.21 -5.83
CA TYR A 30 -8.54 7.68 -4.47
C TYR A 30 -8.69 9.21 -4.35
N ALA A 31 -8.79 9.67 -3.11
CA ALA A 31 -8.58 11.06 -2.71
C ALA A 31 -7.46 11.11 -1.66
N SER A 32 -6.57 12.08 -1.78
CA SER A 32 -5.43 12.25 -0.87
C SER A 32 -5.00 13.71 -0.82
N GLY A 33 -4.43 14.10 0.29
CA GLY A 33 -3.89 15.45 0.50
C GLY A 33 -3.25 15.57 1.88
N THR A 34 -2.81 16.77 2.23
CA THR A 34 -2.22 17.06 3.54
C THR A 34 -3.26 17.57 4.55
N ILE A 35 -2.96 17.47 5.85
CA ILE A 35 -3.80 18.06 6.90
C ILE A 35 -3.90 19.57 6.71
N ALA A 36 -2.86 20.23 6.19
CA ALA A 36 -2.83 21.67 5.92
C ALA A 36 -3.73 22.12 4.75
N ASN A 37 -4.41 21.19 4.06
CA ASN A 37 -5.10 21.46 2.79
C ASN A 37 -4.20 22.08 1.70
N LEU A 38 -2.90 21.75 1.73
CA LEU A 38 -1.87 22.18 0.79
C LEU A 38 -1.49 21.02 -0.13
N LEU A 39 -1.40 21.25 -1.42
CA LEU A 39 -0.84 20.28 -2.37
C LEU A 39 0.70 20.25 -2.22
N THR A 40 1.28 19.08 -2.00
CA THR A 40 2.73 18.89 -1.93
C THR A 40 3.24 17.86 -2.93
N ARG A 41 2.31 17.05 -3.49
CA ARG A 41 2.61 16.01 -4.48
C ARG A 41 1.73 16.18 -5.71
N ARG A 42 2.22 15.75 -6.88
CA ARG A 42 1.40 15.60 -8.09
C ARG A 42 0.24 14.59 -7.92
N TYR A 43 0.37 13.72 -6.93
CA TYR A 43 -0.59 12.66 -6.61
C TYR A 43 -1.71 13.13 -5.67
N HIS A 44 -1.62 14.34 -5.09
CA HIS A 44 -2.69 14.89 -4.27
C HIS A 44 -3.87 15.30 -5.14
N GLY A 45 -5.06 14.98 -4.70
CA GLY A 45 -6.30 15.35 -5.34
C GLY A 45 -7.51 14.87 -4.55
N LEU A 46 -8.64 15.54 -4.75
CA LEU A 46 -9.93 15.16 -4.17
C LEU A 46 -10.68 14.13 -5.02
N LEU A 47 -10.29 13.98 -6.30
CA LEU A 47 -10.68 12.86 -7.15
C LEU A 47 -9.56 12.54 -8.13
N VAL A 48 -8.83 11.48 -7.82
CA VAL A 48 -7.99 10.75 -8.78
C VAL A 48 -8.77 9.52 -9.20
N ALA A 49 -9.41 9.60 -10.36
CA ALA A 49 -10.34 8.59 -10.86
C ALA A 49 -9.59 7.44 -11.55
N ALA A 50 -9.96 6.20 -11.29
CA ALA A 50 -9.53 5.05 -12.07
C ALA A 50 -10.48 4.89 -13.26
N LEU A 51 -10.11 5.39 -14.43
CA LEU A 51 -10.97 5.39 -15.62
C LEU A 51 -11.03 4.02 -16.33
N LYS A 52 -10.10 3.11 -16.00
CA LYS A 52 -10.06 1.71 -16.43
C LYS A 52 -9.69 0.83 -15.23
N PRO A 53 -10.61 0.59 -14.29
CA PRO A 53 -10.28 -0.07 -13.02
C PRO A 53 -9.42 -1.34 -13.14
N PRO A 54 -8.33 -1.46 -12.34
CA PRO A 54 -7.82 -0.49 -11.36
C PRO A 54 -6.88 0.56 -11.93
N LEU A 55 -6.74 0.64 -13.26
CA LEU A 55 -5.78 1.40 -14.04
C LEU A 55 -6.37 2.72 -14.56
N GLY A 56 -5.53 3.48 -15.29
CA GLY A 56 -5.93 4.76 -15.91
C GLY A 56 -6.23 5.84 -14.89
N ARG A 57 -5.45 5.93 -13.83
CA ARG A 57 -5.60 6.94 -12.77
C ARG A 57 -5.39 8.34 -13.33
N THR A 58 -6.45 9.14 -13.27
CA THR A 58 -6.51 10.49 -13.83
C THR A 58 -6.91 11.48 -12.74
N LEU A 59 -6.08 12.49 -12.50
CA LEU A 59 -6.45 13.62 -11.63
C LEU A 59 -7.54 14.43 -12.29
N MET A 60 -8.70 14.54 -11.65
CA MET A 60 -9.87 15.29 -12.16
C MET A 60 -10.21 16.46 -11.25
N LEU A 61 -10.34 16.28 -9.93
CA LEU A 61 -10.49 17.36 -8.97
C LEU A 61 -9.24 17.46 -8.11
N ALA A 62 -8.45 18.52 -8.30
CA ALA A 62 -7.21 18.70 -7.56
C ALA A 62 -7.47 19.16 -6.13
N LYS A 63 -8.20 20.25 -5.96
CA LYS A 63 -8.54 20.78 -4.63
C LYS A 63 -9.76 21.69 -4.67
N LEU A 64 -10.25 22.03 -3.49
CA LEU A 64 -11.21 23.09 -3.25
C LEU A 64 -10.53 24.22 -2.48
N ASP A 65 -10.76 25.48 -2.92
CA ASP A 65 -10.33 26.67 -2.19
C ASP A 65 -11.59 27.31 -1.57
N GLU A 66 -11.75 27.12 -0.28
CA GLU A 66 -12.91 27.51 0.49
C GLU A 66 -12.70 28.87 1.17
N THR A 67 -13.67 29.79 1.02
CA THR A 67 -13.70 31.05 1.79
C THR A 67 -15.02 31.14 2.53
N ALA A 68 -14.97 31.14 3.84
CA ALA A 68 -16.12 31.37 4.71
C ALA A 68 -16.25 32.85 5.04
N VAL A 69 -17.48 33.38 4.99
CA VAL A 69 -17.79 34.74 5.50
C VAL A 69 -18.68 34.62 6.73
N TYR A 70 -18.19 35.14 7.86
CA TYR A 70 -18.89 35.13 9.13
C TYR A 70 -18.68 36.45 9.87
N HIS A 71 -19.75 37.08 10.34
CA HIS A 71 -19.72 38.44 10.92
C HIS A 71 -18.96 39.43 10.01
N ASP A 72 -19.31 39.49 8.72
CA ASP A 72 -18.70 40.36 7.69
C ASP A 72 -17.18 40.20 7.51
N ARG A 73 -16.58 39.17 8.12
CA ARG A 73 -15.17 38.83 7.98
C ARG A 73 -15.01 37.62 7.10
N ALA A 74 -14.07 37.69 6.14
CA ALA A 74 -13.69 36.58 5.28
C ALA A 74 -12.58 35.74 5.94
N TYR A 75 -12.75 34.42 5.89
CA TYR A 75 -11.81 33.41 6.39
C TYR A 75 -11.45 32.45 5.24
N PRO A 76 -10.29 32.60 4.59
CA PRO A 76 -9.81 31.61 3.64
C PRO A 76 -9.37 30.36 4.40
N LEU A 77 -10.01 29.20 4.11
CA LEU A 77 -9.77 27.93 4.82
C LEU A 77 -8.77 27.03 4.10
N TYR A 78 -8.26 27.47 2.97
CA TYR A 78 -7.30 26.77 2.12
C TYR A 78 -5.90 27.35 2.26
N THR A 79 -4.89 26.55 1.91
CA THR A 79 -3.49 26.97 1.88
C THR A 79 -2.93 26.66 0.50
N ASN A 80 -2.24 27.61 -0.11
CA ASN A 80 -1.51 27.43 -1.36
C ASN A 80 -0.03 27.79 -1.17
N ARG A 81 0.85 27.04 -1.83
CA ARG A 81 2.25 27.41 -2.04
C ARG A 81 2.44 27.65 -3.53
N TRP A 82 3.07 28.76 -3.85
CA TRP A 82 3.30 29.21 -5.22
C TRP A 82 4.73 28.93 -5.67
N ALA A 83 5.01 28.99 -6.97
CA ALA A 83 6.31 28.68 -7.58
C ALA A 83 7.48 29.48 -7.00
N ASP A 84 7.23 30.69 -6.51
CA ASP A 84 8.19 31.54 -5.80
C ASP A 84 8.38 31.16 -4.31
N ALA A 85 7.78 30.07 -3.88
CA ALA A 85 7.72 29.57 -2.51
C ALA A 85 6.85 30.41 -1.55
N THR A 86 6.16 31.45 -2.04
CA THR A 86 5.19 32.21 -1.24
C THR A 86 4.04 31.30 -0.81
N ILE A 87 3.64 31.40 0.45
CA ILE A 87 2.49 30.67 1.00
C ILE A 87 1.37 31.67 1.27
N GLU A 88 0.30 31.60 0.49
CA GLU A 88 -0.87 32.48 0.64
C GLU A 88 -2.11 31.84 -0.01
N PRO A 89 -3.27 31.86 0.70
CA PRO A 89 -3.46 32.26 2.10
C PRO A 89 -2.95 31.19 3.08
N HIS A 90 -2.99 31.54 4.38
CA HIS A 90 -2.56 30.65 5.48
C HIS A 90 -3.79 29.99 6.13
N GLY A 91 -4.61 29.26 5.37
CA GLY A 91 -5.84 28.65 5.86
C GLY A 91 -5.63 27.63 6.98
N TYR A 92 -4.45 26.99 7.04
CA TYR A 92 -4.09 26.07 8.10
C TYR A 92 -4.17 26.72 9.51
N ASN A 93 -4.01 28.02 9.62
CA ASN A 93 -4.15 28.76 10.89
C ASN A 93 -5.56 28.69 11.49
N TYR A 94 -6.57 28.39 10.69
CA TYR A 94 -7.97 28.26 11.14
C TYR A 94 -8.32 26.82 11.52
N ILE A 95 -7.45 25.82 11.26
CA ILE A 95 -7.71 24.43 11.62
C ILE A 95 -7.55 24.26 13.14
N GLU A 96 -8.65 24.05 13.83
CA GLU A 96 -8.71 23.77 15.27
C GLU A 96 -8.28 22.35 15.56
N SER A 97 -8.74 21.40 14.74
CA SER A 97 -8.37 20.00 14.87
C SER A 97 -8.58 19.24 13.56
N PHE A 98 -7.86 18.15 13.44
CA PHE A 98 -8.02 17.12 12.42
C PHE A 98 -8.16 15.76 13.09
N HIS A 99 -9.05 14.89 12.58
CA HIS A 99 -9.14 13.51 13.03
C HIS A 99 -9.67 12.60 11.93
N LEU A 100 -9.53 11.28 12.12
CA LEU A 100 -10.16 10.28 11.27
C LEU A 100 -11.38 9.66 11.96
N GLU A 101 -12.53 9.62 11.27
CA GLU A 101 -13.67 8.78 11.60
C GLU A 101 -13.69 7.58 10.64
N GLY A 102 -13.30 6.39 11.11
CA GLY A 102 -12.99 5.31 10.20
C GLY A 102 -11.88 5.73 9.24
N THR A 103 -12.09 5.67 7.93
CA THR A 103 -11.15 6.21 6.93
C THR A 103 -11.45 7.66 6.52
N THR A 104 -12.54 8.24 6.99
CA THR A 104 -13.01 9.60 6.64
C THR A 104 -12.18 10.66 7.37
N PRO A 105 -11.39 11.52 6.67
CA PRO A 105 -10.72 12.66 7.27
C PRO A 105 -11.72 13.77 7.60
N VAL A 106 -11.56 14.35 8.78
CA VAL A 106 -12.44 15.39 9.33
C VAL A 106 -11.60 16.55 9.85
N TRP A 107 -11.85 17.74 9.33
CA TRP A 107 -11.30 19.02 9.80
C TRP A 107 -12.34 19.79 10.59
N ARG A 108 -11.93 20.48 11.64
CA ARG A 108 -12.71 21.52 12.30
C ARG A 108 -11.99 22.85 12.20
N PHE A 109 -12.66 23.84 11.67
CA PHE A 109 -12.15 25.19 11.52
C PHE A 109 -12.81 26.09 12.56
N ALA A 110 -11.99 26.84 13.32
CA ALA A 110 -12.46 27.84 14.26
C ALA A 110 -12.52 29.24 13.60
N LEU A 111 -13.73 29.79 13.49
CA LEU A 111 -14.03 31.07 12.85
C LEU A 111 -14.72 31.96 13.88
N ALA A 112 -13.97 32.71 14.69
CA ALA A 112 -14.44 33.32 15.92
C ALA A 112 -15.07 32.27 16.88
N GLU A 113 -16.35 32.43 17.26
CA GLU A 113 -17.06 31.43 18.08
C GLU A 113 -17.66 30.28 17.24
N ALA A 114 -17.67 30.38 15.90
CA ALA A 114 -18.21 29.36 15.03
C ALA A 114 -17.21 28.21 14.81
N ILE A 115 -17.73 26.98 14.67
CA ILE A 115 -17.00 25.80 14.27
C ILE A 115 -17.63 25.26 12.99
N LEU A 116 -16.86 25.32 11.90
CA LEU A 116 -17.20 24.69 10.62
C LEU A 116 -16.43 23.39 10.51
N GLU A 117 -17.11 22.30 10.18
CA GLU A 117 -16.53 20.97 9.98
C GLU A 117 -16.52 20.62 8.49
N LYS A 118 -15.41 20.07 7.98
CA LYS A 118 -15.26 19.52 6.62
C LYS A 118 -14.96 18.04 6.72
N ARG A 119 -15.63 17.21 5.91
CA ARG A 119 -15.42 15.75 5.81
C ARG A 119 -15.24 15.35 4.36
N ILE A 120 -14.42 14.31 4.12
CA ILE A 120 -14.19 13.77 2.78
C ILE A 120 -14.28 12.25 2.83
N TRP A 121 -15.07 11.66 1.92
CA TRP A 121 -15.13 10.21 1.71
C TRP A 121 -15.40 9.89 0.25
N MET A 122 -15.14 8.64 -0.14
CA MET A 122 -15.47 8.15 -1.47
C MET A 122 -16.53 7.06 -1.41
N GLN A 123 -17.33 7.00 -2.47
CA GLN A 123 -18.28 5.90 -2.68
C GLN A 123 -17.52 4.63 -3.06
N GLN A 124 -17.82 3.53 -2.40
CA GLN A 124 -17.25 2.22 -2.76
C GLN A 124 -17.75 1.79 -4.14
N GLY A 125 -16.85 1.38 -5.02
CA GLY A 125 -17.14 0.91 -6.37
C GLY A 125 -17.37 2.00 -7.42
N ALA A 126 -17.21 3.30 -7.09
CA ALA A 126 -17.44 4.39 -8.02
C ALA A 126 -16.36 5.48 -7.91
N ASN A 127 -16.07 6.16 -9.03
CA ASN A 127 -15.20 7.34 -9.03
C ASN A 127 -16.00 8.58 -8.57
N THR A 128 -16.41 8.57 -7.30
CA THR A 128 -17.23 9.60 -6.67
C THR A 128 -16.67 9.95 -5.30
N THR A 129 -16.36 11.24 -5.12
CA THR A 129 -15.89 11.82 -3.85
C THR A 129 -16.94 12.79 -3.33
N TYR A 130 -17.26 12.66 -2.05
CA TYR A 130 -18.15 13.57 -1.31
C TYR A 130 -17.31 14.44 -0.39
N ILE A 131 -17.62 15.74 -0.38
CA ILE A 131 -17.01 16.75 0.47
C ILE A 131 -18.13 17.48 1.19
N GLN A 132 -18.31 17.20 2.48
CA GLN A 132 -19.39 17.75 3.29
C GLN A 132 -18.88 18.84 4.20
N TYR A 133 -19.62 19.94 4.26
CA TYR A 133 -19.43 21.05 5.20
C TYR A 133 -20.60 21.08 6.15
N ARG A 134 -20.33 21.06 7.47
CA ARG A 134 -21.33 21.12 8.53
C ARG A 134 -21.02 22.27 9.48
N LEU A 135 -21.97 23.15 9.71
CA LEU A 135 -21.85 24.20 10.70
C LEU A 135 -22.22 23.61 12.08
N HIS A 136 -21.19 23.17 12.81
CA HIS A 136 -21.37 22.47 14.08
C HIS A 136 -21.87 23.41 15.19
N ARG A 137 -21.33 24.64 15.22
CA ARG A 137 -21.66 25.67 16.20
C ARG A 137 -21.50 27.04 15.56
N ALA A 138 -22.51 27.91 15.69
CA ALA A 138 -22.45 29.31 15.30
C ALA A 138 -23.68 30.03 15.83
N SER A 139 -23.61 31.36 15.99
CA SER A 139 -24.75 32.20 16.38
C SER A 139 -25.61 32.60 15.16
N GLN A 140 -25.08 32.52 13.93
CA GLN A 140 -25.77 32.84 12.69
C GLN A 140 -25.25 31.96 11.53
N PRO A 141 -25.95 31.93 10.38
CA PRO A 141 -25.49 31.21 9.20
C PRO A 141 -24.11 31.69 8.70
N ILE A 142 -23.36 30.80 8.06
CA ILE A 142 -22.12 31.10 7.36
C ILE A 142 -22.37 31.11 5.85
N ALA A 143 -21.91 32.18 5.15
CA ALA A 143 -21.78 32.13 3.70
C ALA A 143 -20.43 31.48 3.32
N LEU A 144 -20.47 30.41 2.53
CA LEU A 144 -19.29 29.65 2.08
C LEU A 144 -19.18 29.72 0.56
N ALA A 145 -18.06 30.25 0.08
CA ALA A 145 -17.69 30.22 -1.34
C ALA A 145 -16.61 29.14 -1.53
N VAL A 146 -16.87 28.14 -2.37
CA VAL A 146 -15.97 27.02 -2.65
C VAL A 146 -15.57 27.03 -4.12
N LYS A 147 -14.31 27.35 -4.38
CA LYS A 147 -13.71 27.35 -5.71
C LYS A 147 -13.17 25.97 -6.04
N ALA A 148 -13.67 25.35 -7.11
CA ALA A 148 -13.20 24.06 -7.59
C ALA A 148 -12.03 24.22 -8.57
N LEU A 149 -10.88 23.70 -8.20
CA LEU A 149 -9.67 23.64 -9.00
C LEU A 149 -9.51 22.24 -9.58
N ILE A 150 -9.58 22.13 -10.90
CA ILE A 150 -9.62 20.85 -11.63
C ILE A 150 -8.43 20.67 -12.56
N ASN A 151 -8.25 19.44 -12.98
CA ASN A 151 -7.30 19.04 -14.02
C ASN A 151 -7.90 17.90 -14.86
N TYR A 152 -7.17 17.40 -15.84
CA TYR A 152 -7.44 16.12 -16.51
C TYR A 152 -6.11 15.57 -17.04
N ARG A 153 -5.37 14.91 -16.20
CA ARG A 153 -4.06 14.38 -16.52
C ARG A 153 -3.79 13.03 -15.89
N ASP A 154 -2.93 12.27 -16.50
CA ASP A 154 -2.35 11.10 -15.83
C ASP A 154 -1.73 11.52 -14.50
N TYR A 155 -1.91 10.69 -13.45
CA TYR A 155 -1.50 11.03 -12.10
C TYR A 155 0.02 11.09 -11.90
N HIS A 156 0.81 10.52 -12.82
CA HIS A 156 2.28 10.60 -12.81
C HIS A 156 2.84 11.89 -13.42
N HIS A 157 2.02 12.66 -14.11
CA HIS A 157 2.45 13.91 -14.77
C HIS A 157 2.07 15.15 -13.98
N THR A 158 2.46 16.31 -14.48
CA THR A 158 2.03 17.64 -14.07
C THR A 158 1.48 18.39 -15.28
N THR A 159 0.60 19.37 -15.08
CA THR A 159 0.04 20.19 -16.14
C THR A 159 0.71 21.56 -16.15
N THR A 160 1.26 21.93 -17.31
CA THR A 160 1.54 23.34 -17.66
C THR A 160 0.56 23.71 -18.76
N VAL A 161 -0.31 24.68 -18.49
CA VAL A 161 -1.34 25.08 -19.45
C VAL A 161 -0.71 25.80 -20.64
N GLY A 162 -1.16 25.43 -21.84
CA GLY A 162 -0.97 26.17 -23.08
C GLY A 162 -2.31 26.74 -23.55
N ASP A 163 -2.68 26.44 -24.77
CA ASP A 163 -3.98 26.82 -25.38
C ASP A 163 -5.11 25.82 -25.01
N TRP A 164 -4.95 25.04 -23.97
CA TRP A 164 -5.91 24.00 -23.58
C TRP A 164 -7.18 24.62 -22.98
N GLN A 165 -8.32 24.27 -23.58
CA GLN A 165 -9.64 24.71 -23.14
C GLN A 165 -10.50 23.50 -22.85
N MET A 166 -11.12 23.48 -21.67
CA MET A 166 -12.11 22.47 -21.27
C MET A 166 -13.52 23.02 -21.52
N SER A 167 -14.45 22.16 -21.93
CA SER A 167 -15.87 22.54 -22.09
C SER A 167 -16.56 22.47 -20.73
N LEU A 168 -17.27 23.55 -20.37
CA LEU A 168 -18.06 23.66 -19.14
C LEU A 168 -19.54 23.80 -19.48
N GLN A 169 -20.38 22.97 -18.88
CA GLN A 169 -21.84 23.01 -19.01
C GLN A 169 -22.47 23.19 -17.63
N THR A 170 -23.28 24.23 -17.46
CA THR A 170 -24.06 24.38 -16.23
C THR A 170 -25.20 23.37 -16.20
N LEU A 171 -25.41 22.78 -15.02
CA LEU A 171 -26.48 21.84 -14.68
C LEU A 171 -27.37 22.47 -13.60
N GLU A 172 -28.54 21.89 -13.35
CA GLU A 172 -29.44 22.30 -12.27
C GLU A 172 -28.77 22.25 -10.90
N SER A 173 -28.02 21.19 -10.60
CA SER A 173 -27.34 20.96 -9.33
C SER A 173 -25.82 21.20 -9.37
N GLY A 174 -25.27 21.84 -10.42
CA GLY A 174 -23.84 22.08 -10.49
C GLY A 174 -23.28 22.34 -11.88
N VAL A 175 -22.14 21.73 -12.21
CA VAL A 175 -21.49 21.85 -13.53
C VAL A 175 -20.96 20.50 -14.01
N CYS A 176 -20.93 20.30 -15.31
CA CYS A 176 -20.23 19.23 -15.99
C CYS A 176 -19.03 19.80 -16.75
N VAL A 177 -17.87 19.19 -16.58
CA VAL A 177 -16.64 19.56 -17.29
C VAL A 177 -16.20 18.42 -18.18
N THR A 178 -15.88 18.74 -19.45
CA THR A 178 -15.32 17.80 -20.43
C THR A 178 -13.97 18.33 -20.89
N ALA A 179 -12.91 17.61 -20.62
CA ALA A 179 -11.53 18.06 -20.88
C ALA A 179 -11.21 18.15 -22.37
N PHE A 180 -11.70 17.20 -23.16
CA PHE A 180 -11.63 17.14 -24.63
C PHE A 180 -12.72 16.19 -25.15
N PRO A 181 -13.03 16.20 -26.47
CA PRO A 181 -14.05 15.32 -27.04
C PRO A 181 -13.83 13.85 -26.68
N LYS A 182 -14.85 13.18 -26.15
CA LYS A 182 -14.85 11.79 -25.67
C LYS A 182 -14.05 11.52 -24.39
N SER A 183 -13.50 12.53 -23.72
CA SER A 183 -12.95 12.33 -22.36
C SER A 183 -14.06 11.96 -21.38
N ALA A 184 -13.72 11.25 -20.32
CA ALA A 184 -14.65 11.03 -19.21
C ALA A 184 -15.05 12.37 -18.61
N PRO A 185 -16.36 12.66 -18.41
CA PRO A 185 -16.82 13.90 -17.83
C PRO A 185 -16.51 13.96 -16.33
N LEU A 186 -16.30 15.17 -15.83
CA LEU A 186 -16.30 15.46 -14.40
C LEU A 186 -17.59 16.19 -14.05
N TYR A 187 -18.41 15.60 -13.21
CA TYR A 187 -19.59 16.24 -12.62
C TYR A 187 -19.21 16.81 -11.24
N LEU A 188 -19.40 18.10 -11.07
CA LEU A 188 -19.31 18.80 -9.78
C LEU A 188 -20.72 19.21 -9.38
N LEU A 189 -21.28 18.53 -8.40
CA LEU A 189 -22.69 18.61 -8.00
C LEU A 189 -22.83 19.00 -6.53
N THR A 190 -24.04 19.34 -6.10
CA THR A 190 -24.39 19.62 -4.70
C THR A 190 -25.71 18.98 -4.33
N ASP A 191 -25.89 18.67 -3.04
CA ASP A 191 -27.15 18.22 -2.44
C ASP A 191 -28.08 19.36 -2.02
N ALA A 192 -27.73 20.61 -2.34
CA ALA A 192 -28.58 21.77 -2.01
C ALA A 192 -29.86 21.78 -2.83
N GLU A 193 -31.02 21.77 -2.15
CA GLU A 193 -32.35 21.64 -2.79
C GLU A 193 -32.98 22.99 -3.21
N ALA A 194 -32.42 24.14 -2.79
CA ALA A 194 -33.04 25.43 -3.03
C ALA A 194 -32.06 26.49 -3.53
N GLU A 195 -32.46 27.29 -4.54
CA GLU A 195 -31.67 28.42 -5.05
C GLU A 195 -31.29 29.46 -3.97
N ALA A 196 -32.02 29.55 -2.88
CA ALA A 196 -31.69 30.40 -1.75
C ALA A 196 -30.48 29.92 -0.94
N GLN A 197 -30.10 28.62 -1.04
CA GLN A 197 -28.99 28.01 -0.34
C GLN A 197 -27.75 27.81 -1.25
N PHE A 198 -27.92 27.92 -2.55
CA PHE A 198 -26.90 27.54 -3.51
C PHE A 198 -26.95 28.37 -4.80
N ARG A 199 -25.79 28.80 -5.27
CA ARG A 199 -25.58 29.39 -6.60
C ARG A 199 -24.23 28.98 -7.15
N VAL A 200 -24.16 28.56 -8.40
CA VAL A 200 -22.90 28.31 -9.12
C VAL A 200 -22.56 29.54 -9.99
N SER A 201 -21.31 29.97 -9.89
CA SER A 201 -20.71 30.87 -10.87
C SER A 201 -19.54 30.18 -11.55
N ALA A 202 -19.57 30.10 -12.88
CA ALA A 202 -18.48 29.58 -13.67
C ALA A 202 -17.69 30.76 -14.25
N PRO A 203 -16.40 30.93 -13.92
CA PRO A 203 -15.56 31.94 -14.55
C PRO A 203 -15.24 31.51 -15.99
N LEU A 204 -15.02 32.48 -16.87
CA LEU A 204 -14.53 32.22 -18.22
C LEU A 204 -13.02 31.91 -18.13
N TYR A 205 -12.66 30.64 -18.30
CA TYR A 205 -11.27 30.15 -18.46
C TYR A 205 -10.24 30.78 -17.53
N ASN A 206 -10.44 30.69 -16.22
CA ASN A 206 -9.50 31.20 -15.24
C ASN A 206 -8.56 30.10 -14.74
N TRP A 207 -7.38 30.04 -15.35
CA TRP A 207 -6.31 29.14 -14.86
C TRP A 207 -5.56 29.80 -13.72
N HIS A 208 -5.25 29.00 -12.70
CA HIS A 208 -4.35 29.35 -11.61
C HIS A 208 -3.02 28.69 -11.88
N TYR A 209 -1.95 29.47 -11.89
CA TYR A 209 -0.63 29.05 -12.35
C TYR A 209 0.35 28.82 -11.20
N GLY A 210 1.23 27.84 -11.38
CA GLY A 210 2.41 27.71 -10.58
C GLY A 210 2.18 27.26 -9.13
N PHE A 211 1.33 26.26 -8.90
CA PHE A 211 1.29 25.58 -7.60
C PHE A 211 2.60 24.84 -7.37
N ASP A 212 3.31 25.12 -6.25
CA ASP A 212 4.57 24.45 -5.90
C ASP A 212 4.30 23.14 -5.15
N LEU A 213 4.79 22.04 -5.71
CA LEU A 213 4.68 20.68 -5.18
C LEU A 213 5.95 20.32 -4.42
N ALA A 214 6.08 20.79 -3.18
CA ALA A 214 7.31 20.74 -2.41
C ALA A 214 7.86 19.31 -2.19
N ALA A 215 7.02 18.28 -2.13
CA ALA A 215 7.47 16.90 -2.03
C ALA A 215 8.12 16.40 -3.32
N GLU A 216 7.61 16.81 -4.49
CA GLU A 216 8.21 16.47 -5.78
C GLU A 216 9.55 17.22 -5.97
N LYS A 217 9.60 18.49 -5.55
CA LYS A 217 10.83 19.30 -5.56
C LYS A 217 11.95 18.65 -4.76
N ARG A 218 11.65 18.14 -3.55
CA ARG A 218 12.62 17.39 -2.72
C ARG A 218 13.10 16.10 -3.37
N ARG A 219 12.35 15.58 -4.35
CA ARG A 219 12.69 14.37 -5.12
C ARG A 219 13.38 14.67 -6.44
N GLY A 220 13.65 15.94 -6.75
CA GLY A 220 14.27 16.37 -8.02
C GLY A 220 13.35 16.13 -9.23
N LEU A 221 12.04 16.21 -9.05
CA LEU A 221 11.03 16.01 -10.09
C LEU A 221 10.35 17.35 -10.43
N ASP A 222 9.59 17.36 -11.54
CA ASP A 222 8.75 18.50 -11.90
C ASP A 222 7.83 18.84 -10.74
N CYS A 223 7.91 20.06 -10.26
CA CYS A 223 7.32 20.51 -9.01
C CYS A 223 6.32 21.68 -9.16
N CYS A 224 6.03 22.12 -10.37
CA CYS A 224 5.06 23.18 -10.61
C CYS A 224 3.88 22.65 -11.44
N GLU A 225 2.68 23.08 -11.08
CA GLU A 225 1.48 22.66 -11.76
C GLU A 225 0.44 23.79 -11.87
N ASP A 226 -0.36 23.76 -12.93
CA ASP A 226 -1.45 24.69 -13.17
C ASP A 226 -2.80 23.97 -13.04
N HIS A 227 -3.82 24.66 -12.49
CA HIS A 227 -5.17 24.14 -12.33
C HIS A 227 -6.23 25.10 -12.89
N LEU A 228 -7.26 24.55 -13.55
CA LEU A 228 -8.39 25.31 -14.02
C LEU A 228 -9.38 25.56 -12.88
N HIS A 229 -9.76 26.82 -12.66
CA HIS A 229 -10.90 27.18 -11.83
C HIS A 229 -12.20 26.97 -12.64
N ALA A 230 -12.82 25.79 -12.41
CA ALA A 230 -14.00 25.39 -13.17
C ALA A 230 -15.29 26.12 -12.73
N ALA A 231 -15.49 26.24 -11.41
CA ALA A 231 -16.66 26.84 -10.82
C ALA A 231 -16.42 27.31 -9.39
N THR A 232 -17.21 28.31 -8.95
CA THR A 232 -17.36 28.62 -7.52
C THR A 232 -18.79 28.33 -7.09
N PHE A 233 -18.91 27.52 -6.04
CA PHE A 233 -20.16 27.21 -5.36
C PHE A 233 -20.37 28.19 -4.21
N HIS A 234 -21.43 28.99 -4.26
CA HIS A 234 -21.81 29.90 -3.19
C HIS A 234 -22.93 29.24 -2.37
N MET A 235 -22.71 29.00 -1.13
CA MET A 235 -23.60 28.24 -0.23
C MET A 235 -23.85 29.04 1.06
N THR A 236 -25.02 28.86 1.64
CA THR A 236 -25.34 29.40 2.98
C THR A 236 -25.68 28.24 3.88
N ILE A 237 -24.93 28.07 4.97
CA ILE A 237 -25.06 26.95 5.91
C ILE A 237 -25.60 27.48 7.23
N ALA A 238 -26.78 27.03 7.61
CA ALA A 238 -27.39 27.38 8.92
C ALA A 238 -26.74 26.58 10.06
N PRO A 239 -26.73 27.11 11.30
CA PRO A 239 -26.25 26.37 12.46
C PRO A 239 -26.92 24.99 12.60
N GLY A 240 -26.13 23.93 12.75
CA GLY A 240 -26.58 22.54 12.83
C GLY A 240 -26.81 21.84 11.51
N SER A 241 -26.84 22.59 10.38
CA SER A 241 -27.04 22.06 9.02
C SER A 241 -25.75 21.65 8.34
N SER A 242 -25.86 20.90 7.27
CA SER A 242 -24.76 20.51 6.37
C SER A 242 -25.13 20.63 4.91
N LEU A 243 -24.12 20.87 4.07
CA LEU A 243 -24.20 20.80 2.60
C LEU A 243 -23.04 19.95 2.06
N THR A 244 -23.28 19.22 0.99
CA THR A 244 -22.29 18.33 0.38
C THR A 244 -22.01 18.74 -1.07
N LEU A 245 -20.72 18.87 -1.41
CA LEU A 245 -20.24 18.90 -2.79
C LEU A 245 -19.83 17.48 -3.20
N ILE A 246 -20.09 17.14 -4.46
CA ILE A 246 -19.88 15.82 -5.03
C ILE A 246 -19.06 15.98 -6.30
N ALA A 247 -17.94 15.27 -6.37
CA ALA A 247 -17.14 15.15 -7.59
C ALA A 247 -17.26 13.72 -8.11
N SER A 248 -17.75 13.54 -9.33
CA SER A 248 -18.02 12.22 -9.89
C SER A 248 -17.74 12.14 -11.39
N THR A 249 -17.37 10.96 -11.87
CA THR A 249 -17.40 10.65 -13.31
C THR A 249 -18.76 10.17 -13.80
N GLU A 250 -19.71 9.98 -12.87
CA GLU A 250 -21.05 9.44 -13.14
C GLU A 250 -22.12 10.52 -13.03
N LYS A 251 -22.98 10.61 -14.05
CA LYS A 251 -24.07 11.58 -14.09
C LYS A 251 -25.13 11.34 -13.01
N ASN A 252 -25.43 10.07 -12.73
CA ASN A 252 -26.52 9.65 -11.84
C ASN A 252 -25.95 9.13 -10.52
N THR A 253 -25.15 9.95 -9.83
CA THR A 253 -24.64 9.63 -8.50
C THR A 253 -25.66 9.96 -7.41
N GLU A 254 -25.55 9.34 -6.22
CA GLU A 254 -26.36 9.69 -5.05
C GLU A 254 -26.04 11.13 -4.61
N LEU A 255 -27.03 12.00 -4.61
CA LEU A 255 -26.84 13.40 -4.20
C LEU A 255 -26.97 13.58 -2.69
N ASN A 256 -27.68 12.72 -1.97
CA ASN A 256 -27.82 12.81 -0.51
C ASN A 256 -26.51 12.43 0.18
N GLY A 257 -25.70 13.43 0.54
CA GLY A 257 -24.42 13.23 1.20
C GLY A 257 -24.54 12.52 2.55
N GLY A 258 -25.60 12.76 3.33
CA GLY A 258 -25.86 12.08 4.59
C GLY A 258 -26.06 10.57 4.40
N LYS A 259 -26.87 10.17 3.44
CA LYS A 259 -27.08 8.77 3.08
C LYS A 259 -25.81 8.10 2.58
N ALA A 260 -25.05 8.78 1.72
CA ALA A 260 -23.79 8.25 1.21
C ALA A 260 -22.75 8.04 2.34
N LEU A 261 -22.69 8.94 3.32
CA LEU A 261 -21.82 8.79 4.49
C LEU A 261 -22.24 7.60 5.37
N GLU A 262 -23.55 7.40 5.55
CA GLU A 262 -24.07 6.26 6.32
C GLU A 262 -23.71 4.92 5.66
N VAL A 263 -23.82 4.83 4.33
CA VAL A 263 -23.38 3.65 3.56
C VAL A 263 -21.89 3.38 3.77
N ARG A 264 -21.04 4.42 3.73
CA ARG A 264 -19.60 4.28 4.00
C ARG A 264 -19.33 3.77 5.42
N ARG A 265 -19.97 4.35 6.42
CA ARG A 265 -19.83 3.94 7.84
C ARG A 265 -20.29 2.50 8.08
N THR A 266 -21.40 2.11 7.44
CA THR A 266 -21.90 0.73 7.52
C THR A 266 -20.89 -0.24 6.95
N TYR A 267 -20.35 0.03 5.75
CA TYR A 267 -19.31 -0.78 5.12
C TYR A 267 -18.08 -0.96 6.01
N GLU A 268 -17.54 0.13 6.56
CA GLU A 268 -16.38 0.07 7.47
C GLU A 268 -16.71 -0.65 8.79
N GLY A 269 -17.92 -0.45 9.29
CA GLY A 269 -18.44 -1.14 10.48
C GLY A 269 -18.52 -2.65 10.28
N GLU A 270 -18.94 -3.12 9.11
CA GLU A 270 -18.98 -4.55 8.75
C GLU A 270 -17.57 -5.16 8.67
N LEU A 271 -16.61 -4.45 8.11
CA LEU A 271 -15.20 -4.89 8.10
C LEU A 271 -14.68 -5.10 9.52
N LEU A 272 -14.88 -4.14 10.41
CA LEU A 272 -14.44 -4.23 11.81
C LEU A 272 -15.24 -5.28 12.59
N GLN A 273 -16.54 -5.41 12.35
CA GLN A 273 -17.34 -6.43 12.98
C GLN A 273 -16.92 -7.85 12.58
N ASN A 274 -16.59 -8.06 11.31
CA ASN A 274 -16.07 -9.35 10.85
C ASN A 274 -14.71 -9.67 11.46
N TRP A 275 -13.84 -8.68 11.57
CA TRP A 275 -12.57 -8.79 12.28
C TRP A 275 -12.74 -9.11 13.76
N SER A 276 -13.59 -8.39 14.49
CA SER A 276 -13.81 -8.55 15.94
C SER A 276 -14.43 -9.90 16.33
N LYS A 277 -15.14 -10.57 15.41
CA LYS A 277 -15.61 -11.95 15.60
C LYS A 277 -14.45 -12.94 15.72
N VAL A 278 -13.30 -12.57 15.18
CA VAL A 278 -12.10 -13.42 15.17
C VAL A 278 -11.29 -13.22 16.44
N ARG A 279 -11.07 -11.97 16.87
CA ARG A 279 -10.28 -11.63 18.06
C ARG A 279 -10.54 -10.22 18.58
N GLU A 280 -10.34 -10.05 19.89
CA GLU A 280 -10.13 -8.74 20.49
C GLU A 280 -8.76 -8.22 20.08
N SER A 281 -8.70 -6.96 19.67
CA SER A 281 -7.49 -6.28 19.21
C SER A 281 -7.39 -4.86 19.76
N PRO A 282 -6.19 -4.30 19.92
CA PRO A 282 -6.04 -2.89 20.23
C PRO A 282 -6.47 -2.03 19.05
N ASP A 283 -7.01 -0.84 19.33
CA ASP A 283 -7.58 0.07 18.32
C ASP A 283 -6.65 0.37 17.12
N TRP A 284 -5.33 0.31 17.32
CA TRP A 284 -4.39 0.56 16.22
C TRP A 284 -4.34 -0.59 15.21
N ILE A 285 -4.61 -1.81 15.65
CA ILE A 285 -4.77 -2.98 14.77
C ILE A 285 -6.09 -2.88 14.01
N ASP A 286 -7.19 -2.49 14.67
CA ASP A 286 -8.47 -2.22 14.00
C ASP A 286 -8.30 -1.17 12.90
N ARG A 287 -7.47 -0.17 13.16
CA ARG A 287 -7.11 0.83 12.14
C ARG A 287 -6.38 0.21 10.95
N LEU A 288 -5.46 -0.73 11.17
CA LEU A 288 -4.77 -1.43 10.09
C LEU A 288 -5.70 -2.37 9.30
N VAL A 289 -6.76 -2.90 9.91
CA VAL A 289 -7.80 -3.65 9.17
C VAL A 289 -8.52 -2.76 8.16
N LEU A 290 -8.86 -1.52 8.54
CA LEU A 290 -9.41 -0.54 7.60
C LEU A 290 -8.39 -0.12 6.53
N ALA A 291 -7.12 0.03 6.90
CA ALA A 291 -6.05 0.31 5.95
C ALA A 291 -5.83 -0.85 4.97
N ALA A 292 -5.95 -2.11 5.42
CA ALA A 292 -5.85 -3.30 4.57
C ALA A 292 -6.89 -3.31 3.45
N ASP A 293 -8.11 -2.85 3.74
CA ASP A 293 -9.18 -2.75 2.73
C ASP A 293 -8.85 -1.75 1.63
N GLN A 294 -8.14 -0.66 1.95
CA GLN A 294 -7.80 0.39 0.99
C GLN A 294 -6.95 -0.10 -0.19
N PHE A 295 -6.19 -1.18 -0.01
CA PHE A 295 -5.34 -1.76 -1.05
C PHE A 295 -6.07 -2.76 -1.95
N ILE A 296 -7.21 -3.30 -1.50
CA ILE A 296 -7.98 -4.31 -2.25
C ILE A 296 -8.90 -3.60 -3.25
N VAL A 297 -8.69 -3.88 -4.52
CA VAL A 297 -9.43 -3.21 -5.60
C VAL A 297 -10.03 -4.21 -6.60
N SER A 298 -11.09 -3.81 -7.28
CA SER A 298 -11.69 -4.59 -8.37
C SER A 298 -10.76 -4.60 -9.57
N ARG A 299 -10.58 -5.79 -10.16
CA ARG A 299 -9.90 -6.05 -11.41
C ARG A 299 -10.77 -6.94 -12.28
N PRO A 300 -11.80 -6.39 -12.93
CA PRO A 300 -12.71 -7.19 -13.73
C PRO A 300 -12.00 -7.79 -14.95
N LEU A 301 -12.19 -9.09 -15.16
CA LEU A 301 -11.77 -9.82 -16.35
C LEU A 301 -13.00 -10.38 -17.03
N PRO A 302 -12.96 -10.64 -18.37
CA PRO A 302 -14.11 -11.19 -19.08
C PRO A 302 -14.72 -12.45 -18.44
N GLU A 303 -13.83 -13.31 -17.91
CA GLU A 303 -14.22 -14.59 -17.30
C GLU A 303 -14.34 -14.51 -15.76
N GLU A 304 -14.00 -13.38 -15.16
CA GLU A 304 -14.07 -13.12 -13.72
C GLU A 304 -14.44 -11.64 -13.48
N PRO A 305 -15.71 -11.26 -13.74
CA PRO A 305 -16.16 -9.87 -13.60
C PRO A 305 -15.98 -9.30 -12.19
N GLU A 306 -16.02 -10.15 -11.16
CA GLU A 306 -15.83 -9.81 -9.74
C GLU A 306 -14.35 -9.95 -9.30
N GLY A 307 -13.43 -10.07 -10.26
CA GLY A 307 -11.99 -10.23 -9.99
C GLY A 307 -11.44 -9.12 -9.10
N LYS A 308 -10.47 -9.46 -8.27
CA LYS A 308 -9.79 -8.55 -7.33
C LYS A 308 -8.29 -8.58 -7.56
N THR A 309 -7.62 -7.50 -7.12
CA THR A 309 -6.16 -7.41 -7.03
C THR A 309 -5.76 -6.53 -5.84
N ILE A 310 -4.48 -6.42 -5.60
CA ILE A 310 -3.92 -5.58 -4.53
C ILE A 310 -3.06 -4.49 -5.15
N ILE A 311 -3.36 -3.23 -4.82
CA ILE A 311 -2.48 -2.09 -5.11
C ILE A 311 -1.30 -2.16 -4.14
N ALA A 312 -0.07 -2.16 -4.67
CA ALA A 312 1.14 -2.30 -3.87
C ALA A 312 1.35 -1.13 -2.88
N GLY A 313 0.98 0.08 -3.29
CA GLY A 313 1.05 1.24 -2.42
C GLY A 313 0.49 2.52 -3.02
N TYR A 314 -0.09 3.35 -2.16
CA TYR A 314 -0.56 4.68 -2.52
C TYR A 314 0.46 5.75 -2.13
N PRO A 315 0.66 6.80 -2.98
CA PRO A 315 -0.25 7.12 -4.11
C PRO A 315 0.17 6.57 -5.48
N TRP A 316 1.38 6.02 -5.67
CA TRP A 316 1.91 5.86 -7.04
C TRP A 316 2.04 4.43 -7.58
N PHE A 317 2.00 3.39 -6.74
CA PHE A 317 2.07 2.03 -7.28
C PHE A 317 0.73 1.54 -7.85
N SER A 318 0.82 0.64 -8.83
CA SER A 318 -0.28 -0.17 -9.32
C SER A 318 -0.26 -1.56 -8.66
N ASP A 319 -0.81 -2.58 -9.32
CA ASP A 319 -0.75 -3.95 -8.85
C ASP A 319 0.54 -4.65 -9.33
N TRP A 320 1.35 -5.05 -8.36
CA TRP A 320 2.61 -5.75 -8.57
C TRP A 320 2.50 -7.18 -8.03
N GLY A 321 3.04 -8.17 -8.80
CA GLY A 321 2.91 -9.58 -8.47
C GLY A 321 3.58 -9.95 -7.16
N ARG A 322 4.83 -9.53 -6.95
CA ARG A 322 5.56 -9.73 -5.70
C ARG A 322 4.81 -9.16 -4.50
N ASP A 323 4.43 -7.89 -4.58
CA ASP A 323 3.74 -7.17 -3.52
C ASP A 323 2.39 -7.79 -3.21
N THR A 324 1.66 -8.20 -4.25
CA THR A 324 0.39 -8.89 -4.11
C THR A 324 0.57 -10.21 -3.35
N MET A 325 1.55 -11.04 -3.72
CA MET A 325 1.72 -12.37 -3.10
C MET A 325 2.21 -12.28 -1.66
N ILE A 326 3.10 -11.33 -1.34
CA ILE A 326 3.54 -11.06 0.04
C ILE A 326 2.38 -10.51 0.87
N SER A 327 1.60 -9.60 0.31
CA SER A 327 0.52 -8.89 1.03
C SER A 327 -0.74 -9.74 1.22
N LEU A 328 -1.03 -10.66 0.31
CA LEU A 328 -2.30 -11.38 0.25
C LEU A 328 -2.67 -12.05 1.57
N PRO A 329 -1.79 -12.83 2.25
CA PRO A 329 -2.15 -13.45 3.51
C PRO A 329 -2.59 -12.44 4.58
N GLY A 330 -1.82 -11.36 4.77
CA GLY A 330 -2.09 -10.34 5.78
C GLY A 330 -3.32 -9.50 5.51
N LEU A 331 -3.52 -9.07 4.25
CA LEU A 331 -4.64 -8.19 3.89
C LEU A 331 -5.98 -8.92 3.74
N THR A 332 -5.98 -10.22 3.44
CA THR A 332 -7.20 -10.97 3.12
C THR A 332 -7.47 -12.09 4.12
N ILE A 333 -6.60 -13.09 4.22
CA ILE A 333 -6.81 -14.27 5.08
C ILE A 333 -6.86 -13.84 6.54
N CYS A 334 -5.89 -13.05 6.97
CA CYS A 334 -5.83 -12.55 8.35
C CYS A 334 -7.01 -11.67 8.73
N THR A 335 -7.63 -10.98 7.77
CA THR A 335 -8.81 -10.14 7.99
C THR A 335 -10.15 -10.85 7.75
N GLY A 336 -10.13 -12.19 7.57
CA GLY A 336 -11.34 -13.01 7.40
C GLY A 336 -11.98 -12.95 6.01
N ARG A 337 -11.23 -12.50 4.97
CA ARG A 337 -11.73 -12.31 3.59
C ARG A 337 -11.08 -13.29 2.61
N SER A 338 -11.13 -14.57 2.93
CA SER A 338 -10.48 -15.63 2.14
C SER A 338 -11.03 -15.77 0.72
N GLU A 339 -12.29 -15.37 0.48
CA GLU A 339 -12.88 -15.33 -0.86
C GLU A 339 -12.15 -14.37 -1.81
N ILE A 340 -11.63 -13.25 -1.27
CA ILE A 340 -10.82 -12.30 -2.04
C ILE A 340 -9.46 -12.93 -2.40
N ALA A 341 -8.82 -13.60 -1.44
CA ALA A 341 -7.59 -14.35 -1.70
C ALA A 341 -7.80 -15.37 -2.81
N ARG A 342 -8.90 -16.12 -2.77
CA ARG A 342 -9.27 -17.11 -3.78
C ARG A 342 -9.34 -16.51 -5.18
N SER A 343 -10.02 -15.37 -5.34
CA SER A 343 -10.14 -14.66 -6.61
C SER A 343 -8.78 -14.22 -7.13
N ILE A 344 -7.95 -13.61 -6.29
CA ILE A 344 -6.61 -13.14 -6.66
C ILE A 344 -5.71 -14.32 -7.11
N LEU A 345 -5.67 -15.41 -6.33
CA LEU A 345 -4.85 -16.58 -6.65
C LEU A 345 -5.23 -17.21 -7.99
N ARG A 346 -6.54 -17.31 -8.31
CA ARG A 346 -7.02 -17.77 -9.60
C ARG A 346 -6.64 -16.85 -10.75
N THR A 347 -6.75 -15.54 -10.54
CA THR A 347 -6.41 -14.54 -11.54
C THR A 347 -4.94 -14.67 -11.94
N PHE A 348 -4.02 -14.70 -10.95
CA PHE A 348 -2.60 -14.79 -11.23
C PHE A 348 -2.18 -16.12 -11.89
N ALA A 349 -2.83 -17.24 -11.59
CA ALA A 349 -2.56 -18.52 -12.24
C ALA A 349 -2.67 -18.47 -13.77
N ARG A 350 -3.59 -17.63 -14.29
CA ARG A 350 -3.84 -17.48 -15.74
C ARG A 350 -2.73 -16.73 -16.48
N TYR A 351 -1.92 -15.99 -15.75
CA TYR A 351 -0.83 -15.18 -16.30
C TYR A 351 0.55 -15.80 -16.08
N VAL A 352 0.60 -17.03 -15.56
CA VAL A 352 1.88 -17.76 -15.51
C VAL A 352 2.36 -18.05 -16.93
N ASP A 353 3.60 -17.65 -17.23
CA ASP A 353 4.22 -17.90 -18.52
C ASP A 353 5.66 -18.41 -18.34
N ARG A 354 5.95 -19.61 -18.87
CA ARG A 354 7.23 -20.30 -18.68
C ARG A 354 7.65 -20.41 -17.21
N GLY A 355 6.70 -20.77 -16.36
CA GLY A 355 6.92 -20.93 -14.93
C GLY A 355 7.14 -19.65 -14.12
N MET A 356 6.84 -18.49 -14.67
CA MET A 356 6.98 -17.21 -13.97
C MET A 356 5.63 -16.50 -13.83
N LEU A 357 5.38 -15.90 -12.67
CA LEU A 357 4.32 -14.93 -12.47
C LEU A 357 4.75 -13.56 -13.04
N PRO A 358 3.81 -12.76 -13.56
CA PRO A 358 4.10 -11.39 -13.90
C PRO A 358 4.48 -10.59 -12.66
N ASN A 359 5.53 -9.80 -12.76
CA ASN A 359 5.92 -8.86 -11.70
C ASN A 359 5.07 -7.59 -11.75
N ARG A 360 4.63 -7.18 -12.95
CA ARG A 360 3.83 -5.98 -13.16
C ARG A 360 2.83 -6.18 -14.29
N PHE A 361 1.62 -5.62 -14.08
CA PHE A 361 0.65 -5.39 -15.13
C PHE A 361 0.71 -3.90 -15.51
N PRO A 362 1.22 -3.53 -16.70
CA PRO A 362 1.36 -2.14 -17.10
C PRO A 362 0.03 -1.41 -17.22
N ASP A 363 0.00 -0.11 -16.87
CA ASP A 363 -1.20 0.72 -16.88
C ASP A 363 -1.78 0.95 -18.29
N ALA A 364 -0.95 0.89 -19.33
CA ALA A 364 -1.34 1.14 -20.71
C ALA A 364 -1.91 -0.07 -21.45
N GLY A 365 -2.05 -1.24 -20.83
CA GLY A 365 -2.51 -2.47 -21.46
C GLY A 365 -1.45 -3.18 -22.28
N ASP A 366 -0.17 -2.90 -22.05
CA ASP A 366 0.98 -3.60 -22.60
C ASP A 366 1.08 -5.02 -22.03
N ALA A 367 1.95 -5.86 -22.63
CA ALA A 367 2.18 -7.21 -22.14
C ALA A 367 2.71 -7.23 -20.70
N PRO A 368 2.29 -8.21 -19.87
CA PRO A 368 2.82 -8.37 -18.53
C PRO A 368 4.35 -8.51 -18.50
N GLU A 369 4.98 -7.93 -17.48
CA GLU A 369 6.43 -7.98 -17.30
C GLU A 369 6.83 -9.16 -16.41
N TYR A 370 7.80 -10.00 -16.88
CA TYR A 370 8.24 -11.21 -16.18
C TYR A 370 9.71 -11.10 -15.74
N ASN A 371 10.00 -10.10 -14.91
CA ASN A 371 11.36 -9.77 -14.45
C ASN A 371 11.52 -9.95 -12.93
N SER A 372 10.90 -10.98 -12.34
CA SER A 372 10.99 -11.29 -10.92
C SER A 372 11.16 -12.79 -10.70
N ALA A 373 12.18 -13.17 -9.91
CA ALA A 373 12.40 -14.56 -9.53
C ALA A 373 11.62 -14.96 -8.27
N ASP A 374 11.34 -14.01 -7.39
CA ASP A 374 10.74 -14.24 -6.08
C ASP A 374 9.21 -14.21 -6.10
N ALA A 375 8.57 -13.41 -6.96
CA ALA A 375 7.10 -13.31 -7.02
C ALA A 375 6.43 -14.68 -7.20
N THR A 376 6.99 -15.53 -8.08
CA THR A 376 6.49 -16.88 -8.34
C THR A 376 6.63 -17.79 -7.12
N LEU A 377 7.71 -17.65 -6.38
CA LEU A 377 7.95 -18.46 -5.18
C LEU A 377 7.06 -17.99 -4.00
N TRP A 378 6.82 -16.68 -3.87
CA TRP A 378 5.83 -16.13 -2.95
C TRP A 378 4.40 -16.59 -3.25
N TYR A 379 4.08 -16.90 -4.51
CA TYR A 379 2.78 -17.45 -4.87
C TYR A 379 2.48 -18.78 -4.17
N PHE A 380 3.49 -19.66 -4.04
CA PHE A 380 3.35 -20.90 -3.27
C PHE A 380 3.06 -20.63 -1.78
N GLU A 381 3.72 -19.64 -1.20
CA GLU A 381 3.46 -19.25 0.19
C GLU A 381 2.04 -18.69 0.37
N ALA A 382 1.59 -17.85 -0.56
CA ALA A 382 0.23 -17.31 -0.55
C ALA A 382 -0.82 -18.43 -0.67
N ILE A 383 -0.60 -19.41 -1.56
CA ILE A 383 -1.49 -20.58 -1.71
C ILE A 383 -1.44 -21.45 -0.45
N ARG A 384 -0.26 -21.73 0.10
CA ARG A 384 -0.11 -22.50 1.33
C ARG A 384 -0.90 -21.85 2.47
N ALA A 385 -0.73 -20.56 2.70
CA ALA A 385 -1.46 -19.82 3.71
C ALA A 385 -2.97 -19.88 3.50
N TYR A 386 -3.43 -19.79 2.25
CA TYR A 386 -4.85 -19.91 1.90
C TYR A 386 -5.40 -21.31 2.18
N ILE A 387 -4.69 -22.35 1.72
CA ILE A 387 -5.15 -23.75 1.89
C ILE A 387 -5.14 -24.16 3.38
N ASP A 388 -4.13 -23.70 4.13
CA ASP A 388 -4.05 -23.96 5.58
C ASP A 388 -5.23 -23.32 6.33
N ALA A 389 -5.64 -22.12 5.92
CA ALA A 389 -6.73 -21.38 6.55
C ALA A 389 -8.13 -21.91 6.14
N THR A 390 -8.30 -22.40 4.90
CA THR A 390 -9.64 -22.68 4.34
C THR A 390 -9.91 -24.15 4.09
N GLY A 391 -8.88 -24.96 3.82
CA GLY A 391 -9.02 -26.34 3.37
C GLY A 391 -9.64 -26.50 1.97
N ASP A 392 -9.59 -25.47 1.11
CA ASP A 392 -10.21 -25.47 -0.23
C ASP A 392 -9.49 -26.37 -1.24
N ASP A 393 -9.75 -27.69 -1.13
CA ASP A 393 -9.19 -28.69 -2.05
C ASP A 393 -9.64 -28.50 -3.50
N LYS A 394 -10.77 -27.80 -3.72
CA LYS A 394 -11.25 -27.51 -5.07
C LYS A 394 -10.36 -26.51 -5.76
N LEU A 395 -10.03 -25.39 -5.11
CA LEU A 395 -9.07 -24.43 -5.67
C LEU A 395 -7.71 -25.07 -5.85
N LEU A 396 -7.25 -25.85 -4.87
CA LEU A 396 -5.96 -26.53 -4.96
C LEU A 396 -5.91 -27.47 -6.18
N SER A 397 -6.99 -28.24 -6.46
CA SER A 397 -7.09 -29.10 -7.63
C SER A 397 -7.09 -28.29 -8.92
N GLU A 398 -7.72 -27.10 -8.94
CA GLU A 398 -7.75 -26.17 -10.09
C GLU A 398 -6.35 -25.61 -10.37
N LEU A 399 -5.60 -25.24 -9.34
CA LEU A 399 -4.25 -24.67 -9.48
C LEU A 399 -3.15 -25.72 -9.73
N TRP A 400 -3.40 -26.98 -9.42
CA TRP A 400 -2.40 -28.05 -9.46
C TRP A 400 -1.61 -28.12 -10.77
N PRO A 401 -2.22 -28.04 -11.98
CA PRO A 401 -1.45 -28.11 -13.23
C PRO A 401 -0.43 -26.97 -13.35
N VAL A 402 -0.83 -25.75 -13.04
CA VAL A 402 0.08 -24.59 -13.15
C VAL A 402 1.17 -24.62 -12.09
N LEU A 403 0.90 -25.15 -10.90
CA LEU A 403 1.93 -25.32 -9.86
C LEU A 403 2.98 -26.35 -10.32
N CYS A 404 2.57 -27.47 -10.94
CA CYS A 404 3.51 -28.43 -11.55
C CYS A 404 4.35 -27.77 -12.64
N GLU A 405 3.70 -27.03 -13.55
CA GLU A 405 4.39 -26.30 -14.63
C GLU A 405 5.48 -25.35 -14.09
N ILE A 406 5.17 -24.61 -13.00
CA ILE A 406 6.16 -23.71 -12.38
C ILE A 406 7.37 -24.51 -11.89
N ILE A 407 7.18 -25.63 -11.18
CA ILE A 407 8.28 -26.46 -10.69
C ILE A 407 9.12 -27.02 -11.84
N ASP A 408 8.46 -27.54 -12.87
CA ASP A 408 9.15 -28.11 -14.04
C ASP A 408 10.03 -27.07 -14.75
N TRP A 409 9.53 -25.85 -14.94
CA TRP A 409 10.32 -24.77 -15.51
C TRP A 409 11.52 -24.37 -14.65
N HIS A 410 11.39 -24.35 -13.33
CA HIS A 410 12.51 -24.05 -12.44
C HIS A 410 13.58 -25.16 -12.44
N ILE A 411 13.18 -26.42 -12.66
CA ILE A 411 14.12 -27.53 -12.81
C ILE A 411 14.82 -27.47 -14.18
N GLN A 412 14.09 -27.19 -15.25
CA GLN A 412 14.64 -27.12 -16.62
C GLN A 412 15.43 -25.85 -16.89
N GLY A 413 15.10 -24.78 -16.19
CA GLY A 413 15.56 -23.42 -16.42
C GLY A 413 14.54 -22.56 -17.16
N THR A 414 14.25 -21.38 -16.61
CA THR A 414 13.38 -20.37 -17.21
C THR A 414 14.16 -19.11 -17.56
N ARG A 415 13.51 -17.96 -17.75
CA ARG A 415 14.15 -16.69 -18.12
C ARG A 415 15.27 -16.30 -17.14
N TYR A 416 16.23 -15.52 -17.60
CA TYR A 416 17.28 -14.89 -16.79
C TYR A 416 18.13 -15.88 -15.99
N ASN A 417 18.36 -17.07 -16.53
CA ASN A 417 19.08 -18.17 -15.86
C ASN A 417 18.47 -18.62 -14.52
N ILE A 418 17.17 -18.36 -14.30
CA ILE A 418 16.51 -18.86 -13.10
C ILE A 418 16.34 -20.36 -13.24
N ARG A 419 17.03 -21.14 -12.39
CA ARG A 419 16.98 -22.62 -12.39
C ARG A 419 17.45 -23.20 -11.07
N VAL A 420 17.02 -24.41 -10.83
CA VAL A 420 17.57 -25.25 -9.76
C VAL A 420 18.94 -25.77 -10.15
N ASP A 421 19.93 -25.61 -9.31
CA ASP A 421 21.22 -26.26 -9.49
C ASP A 421 21.10 -27.75 -9.13
N PRO A 422 21.41 -28.68 -10.06
CA PRO A 422 21.24 -30.12 -9.81
C PRO A 422 22.19 -30.66 -8.74
N ASP A 423 23.32 -29.99 -8.47
CA ASP A 423 24.34 -30.47 -7.54
C ASP A 423 23.92 -30.25 -6.07
N ASP A 424 23.29 -29.11 -5.77
CA ASP A 424 22.94 -28.75 -4.39
C ASP A 424 21.44 -28.41 -4.18
N GLY A 425 20.64 -28.38 -5.27
CA GLY A 425 19.21 -28.13 -5.19
C GLY A 425 18.82 -26.67 -4.87
N LEU A 426 19.78 -25.73 -4.88
CA LEU A 426 19.54 -24.32 -4.63
C LEU A 426 19.15 -23.60 -5.91
N ILE A 427 18.42 -22.46 -5.79
CA ILE A 427 18.04 -21.65 -6.94
C ILE A 427 19.18 -20.72 -7.34
N TYR A 428 19.63 -20.86 -8.58
CA TYR A 428 20.46 -19.87 -9.27
C TYR A 428 19.57 -18.90 -10.03
N ALA A 429 19.87 -17.60 -9.98
CA ALA A 429 19.16 -16.58 -10.73
C ALA A 429 20.09 -15.44 -11.14
N GLY A 430 19.86 -14.87 -12.32
CA GLY A 430 20.47 -13.63 -12.74
C GLY A 430 21.36 -13.70 -13.96
N GLU A 431 21.43 -12.56 -14.60
CA GLU A 431 22.36 -12.23 -15.69
C GLU A 431 22.69 -10.75 -15.62
N THR A 432 23.75 -10.33 -16.31
CA THR A 432 24.21 -8.94 -16.28
C THR A 432 23.12 -7.98 -16.76
N GLY A 433 22.88 -6.92 -15.98
CA GLY A 433 21.93 -5.85 -16.34
C GLY A 433 20.48 -6.14 -15.97
N VAL A 434 20.18 -7.25 -15.27
CA VAL A 434 18.82 -7.62 -14.83
C VAL A 434 18.73 -7.67 -13.31
N GLN A 435 17.68 -7.08 -12.75
CA GLN A 435 17.29 -7.17 -11.35
C GLN A 435 16.08 -8.12 -11.21
N LEU A 436 16.17 -9.10 -10.31
CA LEU A 436 15.18 -10.18 -10.22
C LEU A 436 14.62 -10.42 -8.83
N THR A 437 15.24 -9.88 -7.79
CA THR A 437 14.79 -10.02 -6.40
C THR A 437 14.07 -8.77 -5.93
N TRP A 438 13.53 -8.75 -4.73
CA TRP A 438 12.91 -7.56 -4.15
C TRP A 438 13.87 -6.36 -4.04
N MET A 439 15.20 -6.61 -4.10
CA MET A 439 16.22 -5.56 -4.17
C MET A 439 16.46 -5.14 -5.64
N ASP A 440 15.46 -4.56 -6.29
CA ASP A 440 15.37 -4.38 -7.73
C ASP A 440 15.64 -2.95 -8.25
N ALA A 441 16.28 -2.10 -7.45
CA ALA A 441 16.64 -0.75 -7.91
C ALA A 441 17.61 -0.80 -9.11
N LYS A 442 17.24 -0.07 -10.17
CA LYS A 442 18.01 0.04 -11.41
C LYS A 442 17.96 1.47 -11.95
N ILE A 443 19.09 1.98 -12.40
CA ILE A 443 19.24 3.32 -12.96
C ILE A 443 19.89 3.21 -14.33
N GLY A 444 19.12 3.42 -15.39
CA GLY A 444 19.57 3.11 -16.74
C GLY A 444 19.98 1.64 -16.85
N ASP A 445 21.24 1.35 -17.20
CA ASP A 445 21.78 -0.01 -17.27
C ASP A 445 22.43 -0.49 -15.97
N TRP A 446 22.55 0.37 -14.97
CA TRP A 446 23.16 0.03 -13.68
C TRP A 446 22.15 -0.61 -12.72
N VAL A 447 22.35 -1.88 -12.41
CA VAL A 447 21.66 -2.57 -11.32
C VAL A 447 22.38 -2.22 -10.01
N VAL A 448 21.71 -1.54 -9.11
CA VAL A 448 22.31 -0.99 -7.89
C VAL A 448 22.76 -2.09 -6.93
N THR A 449 21.97 -3.15 -6.83
CA THR A 449 22.22 -4.29 -5.95
C THR A 449 22.20 -5.58 -6.79
N PRO A 450 23.27 -5.86 -7.56
CA PRO A 450 23.33 -7.08 -8.35
C PRO A 450 23.43 -8.28 -7.42
N ARG A 451 22.57 -9.27 -7.64
CA ARG A 451 22.49 -10.49 -6.82
C ARG A 451 22.48 -11.72 -7.72
N ILE A 452 23.40 -11.72 -8.71
CA ILE A 452 23.62 -12.85 -9.63
C ILE A 452 24.25 -14.00 -8.86
N GLY A 453 23.68 -15.17 -8.92
CA GLY A 453 24.12 -16.37 -8.22
C GLY A 453 22.96 -17.07 -7.53
N LYS A 454 23.18 -17.54 -6.31
CA LYS A 454 22.16 -18.19 -5.48
C LYS A 454 21.79 -17.29 -4.31
N PRO A 455 20.77 -16.41 -4.43
CA PRO A 455 20.28 -15.58 -3.34
C PRO A 455 19.63 -16.43 -2.24
N ILE A 456 19.92 -16.10 -0.98
CA ILE A 456 19.50 -16.91 0.17
C ILE A 456 17.97 -16.99 0.29
N GLU A 457 17.29 -15.87 0.13
CA GLU A 457 15.82 -15.84 0.23
C GLU A 457 15.14 -16.61 -0.91
N LEU A 458 15.70 -16.58 -2.13
CA LEU A 458 15.18 -17.39 -3.24
C LEU A 458 15.29 -18.88 -2.94
N SER A 459 16.42 -19.31 -2.38
CA SER A 459 16.63 -20.71 -2.01
C SER A 459 15.74 -21.14 -0.82
N ALA A 460 15.46 -20.23 0.14
CA ALA A 460 14.52 -20.47 1.22
C ALA A 460 13.08 -20.56 0.72
N LEU A 461 12.67 -19.64 -0.16
CA LEU A 461 11.35 -19.65 -0.80
C LEU A 461 11.17 -20.87 -1.70
N TRP A 462 12.18 -21.28 -2.44
CA TRP A 462 12.16 -22.52 -3.24
C TRP A 462 11.92 -23.74 -2.36
N TYR A 463 12.67 -23.87 -1.27
CA TYR A 463 12.45 -24.94 -0.30
C TYR A 463 11.01 -24.94 0.20
N ASN A 464 10.50 -23.78 0.60
CA ASN A 464 9.10 -23.63 1.04
C ASN A 464 8.11 -24.06 -0.05
N ALA A 465 8.34 -23.67 -1.31
CA ALA A 465 7.50 -24.02 -2.46
C ALA A 465 7.45 -25.54 -2.68
N ILE A 466 8.61 -26.22 -2.61
CA ILE A 466 8.71 -27.69 -2.76
C ILE A 466 8.02 -28.42 -1.60
N GLN A 467 8.18 -27.94 -0.37
CA GLN A 467 7.48 -28.52 0.78
C GLN A 467 5.96 -28.34 0.68
N ALA A 468 5.53 -27.15 0.21
CA ALA A 468 4.12 -26.91 -0.09
C ALA A 468 3.60 -27.89 -1.17
N MET A 469 4.34 -28.11 -2.26
CA MET A 469 3.98 -29.08 -3.30
C MET A 469 3.88 -30.51 -2.78
N ALA A 470 4.81 -30.94 -1.93
CA ALA A 470 4.76 -32.26 -1.30
C ALA A 470 3.51 -32.41 -0.41
N SER A 471 3.15 -31.35 0.32
CA SER A 471 1.93 -31.31 1.14
C SER A 471 0.66 -31.33 0.27
N PHE A 472 0.60 -30.50 -0.77
CA PHE A 472 -0.52 -30.42 -1.70
C PHE A 472 -0.74 -31.74 -2.45
N ALA A 473 0.34 -32.40 -2.90
CA ALA A 473 0.28 -33.70 -3.54
C ALA A 473 -0.36 -34.75 -2.61
N ARG A 474 0.10 -34.83 -1.34
CA ARG A 474 -0.49 -35.73 -0.34
C ARG A 474 -1.98 -35.45 -0.15
N LYS A 475 -2.35 -34.17 0.00
CA LYS A 475 -3.72 -33.74 0.21
C LYS A 475 -4.63 -34.11 -0.98
N LEU A 476 -4.13 -34.04 -2.20
CA LEU A 476 -4.83 -34.41 -3.43
C LEU A 476 -4.70 -35.90 -3.81
N GLY A 477 -4.03 -36.71 -3.00
CA GLY A 477 -3.78 -38.13 -3.32
C GLY A 477 -2.88 -38.35 -4.56
N LYS A 478 -1.97 -37.42 -4.83
CA LYS A 478 -1.04 -37.44 -5.97
C LYS A 478 0.36 -37.89 -5.54
N PRO A 479 1.22 -38.36 -6.50
CA PRO A 479 2.62 -38.69 -6.20
C PRO A 479 3.33 -37.47 -5.58
N HIS A 480 4.06 -37.70 -4.48
CA HIS A 480 4.74 -36.64 -3.74
C HIS A 480 6.25 -36.90 -3.51
N ASN A 481 6.73 -38.11 -3.84
CA ASN A 481 8.11 -38.51 -3.55
C ASN A 481 9.14 -37.65 -4.30
N GLU A 482 8.86 -37.19 -5.51
CA GLU A 482 9.77 -36.35 -6.27
C GLU A 482 9.97 -34.99 -5.59
N TYR A 483 8.89 -34.38 -5.12
CA TYR A 483 8.98 -33.13 -4.37
C TYR A 483 9.74 -33.32 -3.04
N GLN A 484 9.52 -34.45 -2.36
CA GLN A 484 10.27 -34.77 -1.15
C GLN A 484 11.78 -34.88 -1.43
N GLN A 485 12.19 -35.59 -2.49
CA GLN A 485 13.59 -35.72 -2.90
C GLN A 485 14.22 -34.37 -3.29
N LEU A 486 13.48 -33.50 -3.96
CA LEU A 486 13.92 -32.12 -4.28
C LEU A 486 14.14 -31.33 -2.98
N GLY A 487 13.19 -31.39 -2.06
CA GLY A 487 13.29 -30.72 -0.75
C GLY A 487 14.48 -31.21 0.06
N ASP A 488 14.69 -32.53 0.11
CA ASP A 488 15.83 -33.13 0.83
C ASP A 488 17.18 -32.68 0.23
N ARG A 489 17.26 -32.56 -1.10
CA ARG A 489 18.45 -32.03 -1.81
C ARG A 489 18.69 -30.57 -1.47
N THR A 490 17.65 -29.73 -1.53
CA THR A 490 17.76 -28.31 -1.18
C THR A 490 18.18 -28.14 0.27
N ALA A 491 17.58 -28.89 1.20
CA ALA A 491 17.97 -28.87 2.61
C ALA A 491 19.41 -29.32 2.86
N ALA A 492 19.90 -30.29 2.08
CA ALA A 492 21.29 -30.74 2.16
C ALA A 492 22.29 -29.71 1.59
N GLY A 493 21.90 -28.94 0.57
CA GLY A 493 22.73 -27.89 -0.02
C GLY A 493 22.73 -26.58 0.78
N PHE A 494 21.64 -26.29 1.52
CA PHE A 494 21.43 -25.00 2.17
C PHE A 494 22.50 -24.61 3.22
N PRO A 495 23.14 -25.57 3.97
CA PRO A 495 24.22 -25.25 4.91
C PRO A 495 25.41 -24.51 4.29
N ARG A 496 25.58 -24.51 2.96
CA ARG A 496 26.60 -23.72 2.26
C ARG A 496 26.45 -22.21 2.52
N PHE A 497 25.22 -21.74 2.82
CA PHE A 497 25.00 -20.32 3.17
C PHE A 497 25.60 -19.94 4.52
N TRP A 498 25.84 -20.88 5.42
CA TRP A 498 26.36 -20.53 6.74
C TRP A 498 27.81 -20.09 6.70
N ASN A 499 28.09 -18.83 7.09
CA ASN A 499 29.44 -18.32 7.21
C ASN A 499 29.90 -18.39 8.68
N ALA A 500 30.68 -19.40 9.01
CA ALA A 500 31.18 -19.63 10.35
C ALA A 500 32.11 -18.52 10.88
N SER A 501 32.72 -17.73 9.98
CA SER A 501 33.61 -16.64 10.37
C SER A 501 32.87 -15.41 10.87
N THR A 502 31.64 -15.20 10.41
CA THR A 502 30.79 -14.04 10.76
C THR A 502 29.70 -14.41 11.76
N GLY A 503 29.30 -15.70 11.82
CA GLY A 503 28.16 -16.15 12.62
C GLY A 503 26.80 -15.85 12.03
N TYR A 504 26.73 -15.54 10.72
CA TYR A 504 25.50 -15.34 9.94
C TYR A 504 25.68 -15.89 8.51
N CYS A 505 24.63 -15.83 7.68
CA CYS A 505 24.67 -16.41 6.33
C CYS A 505 25.24 -15.43 5.29
N TYR A 506 25.84 -16.00 4.22
CA TYR A 506 26.09 -15.28 2.97
C TYR A 506 24.76 -14.82 2.38
N ASP A 507 24.73 -13.63 1.76
CA ASP A 507 23.58 -13.11 1.05
C ASP A 507 23.38 -13.80 -0.31
N VAL A 508 24.49 -14.04 -1.04
CA VAL A 508 24.49 -14.73 -2.33
C VAL A 508 25.65 -15.72 -2.37
N LEU A 509 25.40 -16.95 -2.81
CA LEU A 509 26.43 -17.92 -3.14
C LEU A 509 26.68 -17.94 -4.66
N ASP A 510 27.89 -18.39 -5.03
CA ASP A 510 28.28 -18.66 -6.41
C ASP A 510 28.04 -17.47 -7.36
N GLY A 511 28.22 -16.25 -6.86
CA GLY A 511 28.18 -15.04 -7.68
C GLY A 511 29.42 -14.87 -8.56
N PRO A 512 29.41 -13.93 -9.52
CA PRO A 512 30.56 -13.66 -10.41
C PRO A 512 31.86 -13.35 -9.65
N ASP A 513 31.75 -12.69 -8.51
CA ASP A 513 32.89 -12.31 -7.66
C ASP A 513 33.06 -13.22 -6.44
N GLY A 514 32.39 -14.40 -6.41
CA GLY A 514 32.39 -15.33 -5.30
C GLY A 514 31.16 -15.22 -4.41
N HIS A 515 31.31 -15.53 -3.11
CA HIS A 515 30.21 -15.45 -2.16
C HIS A 515 30.09 -14.06 -1.57
N ASP A 516 28.87 -13.48 -1.60
CA ASP A 516 28.59 -12.19 -0.97
C ASP A 516 28.33 -12.37 0.55
N SER A 517 29.22 -11.83 1.37
CA SER A 517 29.13 -11.89 2.83
C SER A 517 28.46 -10.65 3.46
N SER A 518 27.84 -9.79 2.64
CA SER A 518 27.11 -8.61 3.11
C SER A 518 26.01 -9.00 4.11
N LEU A 519 25.95 -8.32 5.25
CA LEU A 519 24.85 -8.52 6.19
C LEU A 519 23.62 -7.76 5.69
N ARG A 520 22.69 -8.52 5.14
CA ARG A 520 21.38 -8.09 4.64
C ARG A 520 20.24 -8.83 5.35
N PRO A 521 19.00 -8.32 5.31
CA PRO A 521 17.87 -8.95 6.01
C PRO A 521 17.40 -10.26 5.35
N ASN A 522 17.82 -10.56 4.12
CA ASN A 522 17.33 -11.68 3.31
C ASN A 522 17.43 -13.03 3.99
N GLN A 523 18.46 -13.25 4.80
CA GLN A 523 18.67 -14.49 5.56
C GLN A 523 17.56 -14.77 6.58
N ILE A 524 16.74 -13.76 6.97
CA ILE A 524 15.65 -13.95 7.93
C ILE A 524 14.62 -14.95 7.40
N PHE A 525 14.46 -15.05 6.06
CA PHE A 525 13.51 -15.96 5.44
C PHE A 525 13.90 -17.43 5.59
N ALA A 526 15.18 -17.75 5.80
CA ALA A 526 15.61 -19.10 6.14
C ALA A 526 15.13 -19.56 7.54
N VAL A 527 14.67 -18.61 8.37
CA VAL A 527 14.18 -18.86 9.73
C VAL A 527 12.68 -18.61 9.83
N SER A 528 12.16 -17.59 9.15
CA SER A 528 10.73 -17.22 9.18
C SER A 528 9.84 -18.06 8.26
N LEU A 529 10.41 -18.72 7.25
CA LEU A 529 9.76 -19.69 6.38
C LEU A 529 10.32 -21.11 6.71
N PRO A 530 9.55 -22.16 6.77
CA PRO A 530 8.11 -22.30 6.86
C PRO A 530 7.68 -22.29 8.32
N LEU A 531 6.89 -21.35 8.74
CA LEU A 531 6.29 -21.37 10.06
C LEU A 531 4.96 -22.10 10.02
N ASP A 532 4.67 -22.80 11.12
CA ASP A 532 3.39 -23.47 11.34
C ASP A 532 2.23 -22.53 10.99
N SER A 533 1.24 -23.12 10.34
CA SER A 533 0.03 -22.49 9.80
C SER A 533 -0.51 -21.33 10.61
N ILE A 534 -0.96 -20.27 9.92
CA ILE A 534 -1.93 -19.30 10.46
C ILE A 534 -3.12 -20.13 10.96
N PRO A 535 -3.52 -20.04 12.24
CA PRO A 535 -4.59 -20.89 12.75
C PRO A 535 -5.87 -20.61 11.97
N PRO A 536 -6.66 -21.67 11.67
CA PRO A 536 -7.92 -21.50 10.97
C PRO A 536 -8.87 -20.63 11.79
N HIS A 537 -9.54 -19.69 11.13
CA HIS A 537 -10.55 -18.80 11.72
C HIS A 537 -11.82 -19.50 12.23
N SER A 538 -11.97 -20.81 12.03
CA SER A 538 -13.14 -21.56 12.49
C SER A 538 -12.87 -22.28 13.80
N THR A 539 -13.71 -21.99 14.80
CA THR A 539 -13.85 -22.74 16.06
C THR A 539 -14.39 -24.17 15.90
N ASN A 540 -14.54 -24.64 14.64
CA ASN A 540 -14.97 -26.01 14.38
C ASN A 540 -13.81 -27.00 14.58
N SER A 541 -13.73 -27.53 15.77
CA SER A 541 -12.77 -28.50 16.28
C SER A 541 -12.75 -29.90 15.60
N LEU A 542 -13.15 -30.01 14.33
CA LEU A 542 -13.22 -31.30 13.64
C LEU A 542 -11.90 -31.78 12.99
N SER A 543 -10.82 -31.01 13.07
CA SER A 543 -9.54 -31.41 12.46
C SER A 543 -8.36 -31.55 13.43
N ALA A 544 -8.57 -31.53 14.73
CA ALA A 544 -7.50 -31.73 15.72
C ALA A 544 -6.86 -33.15 15.64
N GLY A 545 -7.50 -34.09 14.94
CA GLY A 545 -7.03 -35.48 14.80
C GLY A 545 -6.17 -35.77 13.57
N MET A 546 -6.00 -34.81 12.64
CA MET A 546 -5.24 -35.02 11.39
C MET A 546 -4.05 -34.05 11.21
N ARG A 547 -3.52 -33.50 12.29
CA ARG A 547 -2.17 -32.89 12.23
C ARG A 547 -1.14 -34.02 12.09
N GLN A 548 -1.03 -34.59 10.91
CA GLN A 548 0.14 -35.38 10.55
C GLN A 548 1.30 -34.38 10.48
N GLU A 549 2.24 -34.55 11.43
CA GLU A 549 3.49 -33.81 11.46
C GLU A 549 4.18 -33.91 10.09
N THR A 550 3.99 -32.90 9.23
CA THR A 550 4.91 -32.67 8.14
C THR A 550 6.22 -32.21 8.79
N ARG A 551 7.14 -33.15 9.02
CA ARG A 551 8.47 -32.83 9.49
C ARG A 551 9.20 -32.08 8.39
N TYR A 552 9.12 -30.76 8.43
CA TYR A 552 10.05 -29.91 7.68
C TYR A 552 11.45 -30.10 8.27
N THR A 553 12.43 -30.41 7.42
CA THR A 553 13.84 -30.38 7.83
C THR A 553 14.24 -28.90 7.94
N PRO A 554 14.61 -28.38 9.10
CA PRO A 554 15.04 -27.00 9.21
C PRO A 554 16.26 -26.74 8.31
N LEU A 555 16.25 -25.63 7.58
CA LEU A 555 17.35 -25.23 6.69
C LEU A 555 18.65 -24.91 7.47
N LEU A 556 18.51 -24.46 8.70
CA LEU A 556 19.58 -24.08 9.61
C LEU A 556 19.41 -24.78 10.96
N THR A 557 20.51 -25.11 11.62
CA THR A 557 20.48 -25.62 12.98
C THR A 557 19.96 -24.56 13.98
N PRO A 558 19.46 -24.95 15.17
CA PRO A 558 18.95 -23.97 16.16
C PRO A 558 19.97 -22.88 16.54
N ILE A 559 21.27 -23.24 16.58
CA ILE A 559 22.35 -22.28 16.87
C ILE A 559 22.49 -21.28 15.69
N GLN A 560 22.44 -21.76 14.46
CA GLN A 560 22.52 -20.91 13.26
C GLN A 560 21.28 -20.01 13.10
N GLN A 561 20.07 -20.54 13.36
CA GLN A 561 18.84 -19.74 13.38
C GLN A 561 18.95 -18.59 14.38
N ARG A 562 19.46 -18.86 15.59
CA ARG A 562 19.72 -17.81 16.58
C ARG A 562 20.74 -16.79 16.06
N GLY A 563 21.87 -17.25 15.48
CA GLY A 563 22.88 -16.36 14.89
C GLY A 563 22.30 -15.41 13.83
N VAL A 564 21.42 -15.92 12.96
CA VAL A 564 20.71 -15.10 11.95
C VAL A 564 19.84 -14.03 12.61
N VAL A 565 19.00 -14.42 13.58
CA VAL A 565 18.09 -13.47 14.24
C VAL A 565 18.87 -12.43 15.03
N ASP A 566 19.91 -12.84 15.75
CA ASP A 566 20.75 -11.94 16.55
C ASP A 566 21.53 -10.95 15.68
N ALA A 567 22.12 -11.39 14.56
CA ALA A 567 22.80 -10.51 13.63
C ALA A 567 21.86 -9.47 13.01
N CYS A 568 20.66 -9.90 12.60
CA CYS A 568 19.63 -8.98 12.10
C CYS A 568 19.17 -8.00 13.20
N ALA A 569 18.96 -8.48 14.44
CA ALA A 569 18.55 -7.62 15.55
C ALA A 569 19.60 -6.57 15.91
N GLN A 570 20.88 -6.95 15.93
CA GLN A 570 21.97 -6.06 16.37
C GLN A 570 22.33 -4.99 15.34
N GLN A 571 22.21 -5.27 14.03
CA GLN A 571 22.71 -4.39 12.99
C GLN A 571 21.66 -3.83 12.04
N LEU A 572 20.56 -4.55 11.82
CA LEU A 572 19.55 -4.18 10.82
C LEU A 572 18.26 -3.65 11.44
N LEU A 573 17.86 -4.18 12.60
CA LEU A 573 16.59 -3.81 13.23
C LEU A 573 16.58 -2.32 13.62
N THR A 574 15.46 -1.69 13.34
CA THR A 574 15.09 -0.35 13.80
C THR A 574 13.69 -0.39 14.41
N SER A 575 13.21 0.73 14.93
CA SER A 575 11.84 0.84 15.44
C SER A 575 10.75 0.66 14.37
N VAL A 576 11.08 0.70 13.07
CA VAL A 576 10.08 0.73 11.98
C VAL A 576 10.35 -0.29 10.88
N GLY A 577 11.25 -1.23 11.09
CA GLY A 577 11.59 -2.26 10.10
C GLY A 577 13.06 -2.62 10.13
N LEU A 578 13.55 -3.28 9.06
CA LEU A 578 14.96 -3.67 8.94
C LEU A 578 15.66 -2.88 7.85
N ARG A 579 16.90 -2.46 8.12
CA ARG A 579 17.80 -1.92 7.11
C ARG A 579 18.10 -2.96 6.04
N SER A 580 18.15 -2.53 4.80
CA SER A 580 18.48 -3.39 3.64
C SER A 580 19.96 -3.76 3.56
N LEU A 581 20.83 -3.05 4.31
CA LEU A 581 22.26 -3.31 4.43
C LEU A 581 22.77 -2.83 5.80
N SER A 582 23.73 -3.55 6.36
CA SER A 582 24.37 -3.17 7.64
C SER A 582 25.05 -1.80 7.55
N PRO A 583 24.92 -0.93 8.58
CA PRO A 583 25.66 0.35 8.66
C PRO A 583 27.18 0.20 8.65
N GLN A 584 27.70 -1.00 8.93
CA GLN A 584 29.14 -1.27 8.90
C GLN A 584 29.66 -1.58 7.50
N HIS A 585 28.77 -1.76 6.52
CA HIS A 585 29.17 -2.06 5.14
C HIS A 585 29.67 -0.80 4.41
N PRO A 586 30.77 -0.87 3.63
CA PRO A 586 31.34 0.31 2.93
C PRO A 586 30.36 1.01 1.95
N GLN A 587 29.41 0.27 1.41
CA GLN A 587 28.39 0.78 0.49
C GLN A 587 27.11 1.27 1.18
N TYR A 588 27.08 1.30 2.52
CA TYR A 588 25.90 1.73 3.26
C TYR A 588 25.53 3.18 2.95
N ARG A 589 24.24 3.42 2.73
CA ARG A 589 23.65 4.74 2.50
C ARG A 589 22.42 4.89 3.39
N GLY A 590 22.57 5.62 4.49
CA GLY A 590 21.50 5.78 5.48
C GLY A 590 20.46 6.85 5.13
N ALA A 591 20.79 7.81 4.24
CA ALA A 591 19.88 8.86 3.79
C ALA A 591 19.19 8.49 2.46
N TYR A 592 17.87 8.64 2.39
CA TYR A 592 17.07 8.46 1.18
C TYR A 592 16.42 9.78 0.76
N GLY A 593 16.92 10.39 -0.30
CA GLY A 593 16.42 11.68 -0.78
C GLY A 593 17.19 12.20 -1.98
N GLY A 594 16.85 13.41 -2.42
CA GLY A 594 17.48 14.04 -3.57
C GLY A 594 16.92 13.58 -4.92
N ASP A 595 17.73 13.64 -5.98
CA ASP A 595 17.35 13.23 -7.33
C ASP A 595 17.19 11.69 -7.48
N GLN A 596 16.85 11.24 -8.66
CA GLN A 596 16.63 9.80 -8.92
C GLN A 596 17.88 8.98 -8.63
N LEU A 597 19.06 9.46 -9.05
CA LEU A 597 20.32 8.73 -8.83
C LEU A 597 20.59 8.55 -7.33
N GLN A 598 20.41 9.62 -6.56
CA GLN A 598 20.64 9.61 -5.11
C GLN A 598 19.65 8.67 -4.39
N ARG A 599 18.36 8.73 -4.71
CA ARG A 599 17.34 7.89 -4.09
C ARG A 599 17.52 6.41 -4.44
N ASP A 600 17.56 6.10 -5.73
CA ASP A 600 17.57 4.72 -6.20
C ASP A 600 18.86 4.00 -5.80
N SER A 601 19.98 4.73 -5.74
CA SER A 601 21.25 4.20 -5.23
C SER A 601 21.25 3.90 -3.72
N ALA A 602 20.31 4.46 -2.94
CA ALA A 602 20.16 4.20 -1.51
C ALA A 602 19.07 3.15 -1.21
N TYR A 603 18.15 2.91 -2.14
CA TYR A 603 16.89 2.20 -1.93
C TYR A 603 17.05 0.81 -1.30
N HIS A 604 18.11 0.06 -1.70
CA HIS A 604 18.46 -1.24 -1.14
C HIS A 604 19.88 -1.27 -0.54
N GLN A 605 20.44 -0.09 -0.21
CA GLN A 605 21.80 0.03 0.31
C GLN A 605 21.86 0.70 1.70
N GLY A 606 20.83 0.45 2.53
CA GLY A 606 20.76 0.97 3.88
C GLY A 606 19.40 1.47 4.31
N THR A 607 18.53 1.84 3.37
CA THR A 607 17.13 2.20 3.62
C THR A 607 16.42 1.12 4.42
N VAL A 608 15.63 1.53 5.41
CA VAL A 608 14.80 0.62 6.22
C VAL A 608 13.52 0.29 5.47
N TRP A 609 13.16 -0.99 5.45
CA TRP A 609 11.95 -1.50 4.84
C TRP A 609 10.97 -1.96 5.90
N GLY A 610 9.77 -1.33 5.89
CA GLY A 610 8.77 -1.56 6.94
C GLY A 610 8.20 -2.97 6.95
N TRP A 611 8.00 -3.59 5.78
CA TRP A 611 7.43 -4.92 5.67
C TRP A 611 8.28 -6.02 6.32
N LEU A 612 9.60 -5.84 6.37
CA LEU A 612 10.53 -6.82 6.94
C LEU A 612 10.37 -7.02 8.46
N ILE A 613 9.64 -6.12 9.14
CA ILE A 613 9.35 -6.29 10.56
C ILE A 613 8.53 -7.57 10.82
N GLY A 614 7.59 -7.92 9.90
CA GLY A 614 6.80 -9.13 10.03
C GLY A 614 7.64 -10.39 10.01
N PRO A 615 8.41 -10.68 8.95
CA PRO A 615 9.35 -11.81 8.90
C PRO A 615 10.34 -11.85 10.08
N PHE A 616 10.86 -10.70 10.52
CA PHE A 616 11.74 -10.64 11.68
C PHE A 616 11.03 -11.09 12.97
N VAL A 617 9.84 -10.55 13.23
CA VAL A 617 9.05 -10.91 14.41
C VAL A 617 8.71 -12.41 14.42
N LEU A 618 8.34 -12.96 13.27
CA LEU A 618 8.04 -14.39 13.13
C LEU A 618 9.28 -15.25 13.39
N ALA A 619 10.44 -14.88 12.83
CA ALA A 619 11.70 -15.58 13.10
C ALA A 619 12.11 -15.49 14.57
N HIS A 620 11.98 -14.30 15.17
CA HIS A 620 12.25 -14.10 16.61
C HIS A 620 11.33 -14.96 17.47
N LEU A 621 10.02 -14.95 17.18
CA LEU A 621 9.03 -15.76 17.87
C LEU A 621 9.36 -17.28 17.75
N HIS A 622 9.80 -17.71 16.56
CA HIS A 622 10.22 -19.10 16.33
C HIS A 622 11.43 -19.48 17.17
N VAL A 623 12.45 -18.63 17.23
CA VAL A 623 13.72 -18.92 17.92
C VAL A 623 13.60 -18.77 19.43
N TYR A 624 12.99 -17.68 19.90
CA TYR A 624 12.99 -17.32 21.32
C TYR A 624 11.73 -17.73 22.07
N LYS A 625 10.65 -18.08 21.36
CA LYS A 625 9.36 -18.49 21.95
C LYS A 625 8.83 -17.47 22.97
N ASN A 626 9.08 -16.17 22.75
CA ASN A 626 8.72 -15.08 23.65
C ASN A 626 7.71 -14.12 22.98
N PRO A 627 6.39 -14.38 23.11
CA PRO A 627 5.36 -13.53 22.50
C PRO A 627 5.36 -12.09 23.03
N ALA A 628 5.68 -11.89 24.31
CA ALA A 628 5.71 -10.55 24.90
C ALA A 628 6.77 -9.67 24.22
N GLN A 629 8.01 -10.18 24.12
CA GLN A 629 9.07 -9.46 23.43
C GLN A 629 8.80 -9.30 21.93
N ALA A 630 8.21 -10.32 21.29
CA ALA A 630 7.80 -10.22 19.89
C ALA A 630 6.79 -9.10 19.64
N SER A 631 5.85 -8.87 20.59
CA SER A 631 4.88 -7.79 20.53
C SER A 631 5.54 -6.41 20.63
N GLU A 632 6.56 -6.25 21.47
CA GLU A 632 7.28 -4.99 21.67
C GLU A 632 7.90 -4.46 20.36
N PHE A 633 8.32 -5.35 19.44
CA PHE A 633 8.85 -4.94 18.14
C PHE A 633 7.79 -4.30 17.22
N LEU A 634 6.51 -4.57 17.43
CA LEU A 634 5.42 -4.00 16.65
C LEU A 634 4.86 -2.69 17.24
N GLU A 635 5.09 -2.41 18.53
CA GLU A 635 4.54 -1.21 19.19
C GLU A 635 4.90 0.12 18.49
N PRO A 636 6.13 0.31 17.96
CA PRO A 636 6.47 1.55 17.26
C PRO A 636 5.60 1.81 16.03
N MET A 637 5.05 0.77 15.39
CA MET A 637 4.12 0.91 14.26
C MET A 637 2.82 1.60 14.68
N ALA A 638 2.35 1.39 15.92
CA ALA A 638 1.21 2.10 16.48
C ALA A 638 1.44 3.62 16.61
N HIS A 639 2.69 4.06 16.74
CA HIS A 639 3.04 5.48 16.71
C HIS A 639 3.16 5.98 15.27
N HIS A 640 3.73 5.17 14.38
CA HIS A 640 3.96 5.54 12.98
C HIS A 640 2.67 5.84 12.21
N ILE A 641 1.55 5.17 12.48
CA ILE A 641 0.26 5.45 11.81
C ILE A 641 -0.26 6.88 12.00
N ARG A 642 0.39 7.70 12.84
CA ARG A 642 0.12 9.12 13.06
C ARG A 642 1.17 10.05 12.44
N ALA A 643 2.26 9.51 11.91
CA ALA A 643 3.43 10.34 11.60
C ALA A 643 3.42 10.91 10.18
N SER A 644 3.09 10.11 9.17
CA SER A 644 3.17 10.50 7.75
C SER A 644 1.89 10.11 7.00
N GLY A 645 1.70 8.85 6.64
CA GLY A 645 0.45 8.33 6.10
C GLY A 645 -0.56 8.12 7.22
N VAL A 646 -1.42 9.12 7.45
CA VAL A 646 -2.34 9.10 8.59
C VAL A 646 -3.30 7.94 8.49
N GLY A 647 -3.16 6.97 9.39
CA GLY A 647 -3.98 5.77 9.45
C GLY A 647 -3.48 4.59 8.62
N SER A 648 -2.25 4.66 8.06
CA SER A 648 -1.59 3.59 7.32
C SER A 648 -0.11 3.50 7.69
N LEU A 649 0.63 2.60 7.03
CA LEU A 649 2.07 2.40 7.26
C LEU A 649 2.85 2.70 5.97
N ALA A 650 3.96 3.41 6.13
CA ALA A 650 4.83 3.78 5.01
C ALA A 650 5.61 2.58 4.44
N GLU A 651 6.11 2.77 3.24
CA GLU A 651 6.93 1.80 2.50
C GLU A 651 8.30 1.61 3.13
N ILE A 652 9.06 2.71 3.20
CA ILE A 652 10.45 2.76 3.61
C ILE A 652 10.71 3.92 4.58
N PHE A 653 11.87 3.85 5.22
CA PHE A 653 12.37 4.89 6.12
C PHE A 653 13.86 5.09 5.90
N GLU A 654 14.39 6.24 6.29
CA GLU A 654 15.83 6.46 6.28
C GLU A 654 16.54 5.43 7.17
N GLY A 655 17.68 4.95 6.71
CA GLY A 655 18.52 4.01 7.46
C GLY A 655 19.10 4.62 8.74
N ASP A 656 19.34 5.94 8.73
CA ASP A 656 19.84 6.69 9.88
C ASP A 656 18.69 7.26 10.71
N ALA A 657 18.91 7.37 12.03
CA ALA A 657 17.96 8.00 12.93
C ALA A 657 17.74 9.48 12.55
N PRO A 658 16.50 9.98 12.63
CA PRO A 658 15.34 9.44 13.36
C PRO A 658 14.48 8.45 12.56
N HIS A 659 14.97 7.87 11.48
CA HIS A 659 14.24 6.95 10.58
C HIS A 659 12.99 7.62 9.98
N SER A 660 13.21 8.77 9.35
CA SER A 660 12.12 9.53 8.71
C SER A 660 11.44 8.69 7.62
N PRO A 661 10.08 8.63 7.58
CA PRO A 661 9.35 7.90 6.56
C PRO A 661 9.60 8.49 5.17
N ARG A 662 9.72 7.60 4.18
CA ARG A 662 9.94 7.91 2.78
C ARG A 662 9.09 6.96 1.91
N GLY A 663 9.24 7.08 0.60
CA GLY A 663 8.49 6.23 -0.32
C GLY A 663 6.99 6.51 -0.33
N CYS A 664 6.19 5.49 -0.57
CA CYS A 664 4.74 5.53 -0.45
C CYS A 664 4.32 5.71 1.00
N THR A 665 3.33 6.58 1.22
CA THR A 665 2.81 6.86 2.57
C THR A 665 1.90 5.75 3.09
N ALA A 666 1.37 4.92 2.19
CA ALA A 666 0.53 3.77 2.50
C ALA A 666 1.00 2.57 1.66
N GLN A 667 1.56 1.56 2.30
CA GLN A 667 2.15 0.40 1.63
C GLN A 667 1.50 -0.91 2.04
N ALA A 668 1.04 -1.69 1.05
CA ALA A 668 0.28 -2.92 1.23
C ALA A 668 1.02 -3.96 2.06
N TRP A 669 2.25 -4.32 1.67
CA TRP A 669 3.01 -5.35 2.38
C TRP A 669 3.43 -4.96 3.80
N THR A 670 3.66 -3.65 4.09
CA THR A 670 3.95 -3.22 5.47
C THR A 670 2.73 -3.44 6.37
N VAL A 671 1.53 -3.04 5.90
CA VAL A 671 0.28 -3.29 6.63
C VAL A 671 0.01 -4.79 6.77
N ALA A 672 0.19 -5.56 5.69
CA ALA A 672 -0.03 -7.00 5.65
C ALA A 672 0.85 -7.76 6.65
N GLU A 673 2.15 -7.47 6.65
CA GLU A 673 3.12 -8.19 7.46
C GLU A 673 3.01 -7.85 8.95
N VAL A 674 2.63 -6.61 9.28
CA VAL A 674 2.32 -6.23 10.67
C VAL A 674 1.06 -6.97 11.17
N LEU A 675 -0.01 -7.06 10.36
CA LEU A 675 -1.22 -7.81 10.71
C LEU A 675 -0.92 -9.30 10.88
N ARG A 676 -0.13 -9.89 9.97
CA ARG A 676 0.25 -11.30 10.01
C ARG A 676 1.09 -11.63 11.25
N ALA A 677 2.08 -10.79 11.55
CA ALA A 677 2.93 -10.97 12.73
C ALA A 677 2.14 -10.80 14.03
N TRP A 678 1.25 -9.80 14.11
CA TRP A 678 0.41 -9.58 15.27
C TRP A 678 -0.50 -10.79 15.56
N LEU A 679 -1.11 -11.37 14.52
CA LEU A 679 -1.93 -12.57 14.68
C LEU A 679 -1.11 -13.76 15.16
N ALA A 680 0.08 -13.99 14.59
CA ALA A 680 0.94 -15.10 14.98
C ALA A 680 1.36 -15.02 16.47
N ILE A 681 1.73 -13.82 16.95
CA ILE A 681 2.06 -13.57 18.36
C ILE A 681 0.90 -13.99 19.28
N ASN A 682 -0.31 -13.57 18.94
CA ASN A 682 -1.49 -13.80 19.77
C ASN A 682 -2.05 -15.23 19.68
N THR A 683 -1.51 -16.05 18.77
CA THR A 683 -1.88 -17.47 18.64
C THR A 683 -1.01 -18.38 19.48
N VAL A 684 0.27 -18.05 19.62
CA VAL A 684 1.23 -18.85 20.42
C VAL A 684 0.98 -18.67 21.93
N GLY A 685 0.29 -17.63 22.34
CA GLY A 685 0.00 -17.33 23.75
C GLY A 685 -1.29 -17.95 24.31
N VAL A 686 -2.00 -18.76 23.53
CA VAL A 686 -3.21 -19.52 23.90
C VAL A 686 -2.91 -21.04 23.80
#